data_2ea4ce03072827a40d8261783ff7c962
#
_entry.id   2ea4ce03072827a40d8261783ff7c962
#
_cell.length_a   1.000
_cell.length_b   1.000
_cell.length_c   1.000
_cell.angle_alpha   90.00
_cell.angle_beta   90.00
_cell.angle_gamma   90.00
#
_symmetry.space_group_name_H-M   'P 1'
#
loop_
_entity.id
_entity.type
_entity.pdbx_description
1 polymer ?
#
loop_
_entity_poly.entity_id
_entity_poly.type
_entity_poly.pdbx_seq_one_letter_code
_entity_poly.pdbx_strand_id
1 'polypeptide(L)'
;MALFKRNIWLIYYILLGCTVLLLGGASVTQWQDMEDTYRLRQTNLIDQWYGNLNSLMLQQETIMDVLGQRVAAMDDPLKMTRQLDRLESMNPELFSGFGLTWPSGEIAAISSGLKEALVLNLTQLNAARDSFLYSMTQDKMVLGRPYAPTSAGVVLPFRKAIRDNDGKLIAIMSGSFWLDTFRKTFTCDPGLPECADIKIIRSRDRYPLVDSSKSSSSDYYNYAMNESEYQRLLAALNWDAEQGYKPYAGKPYSYLRRDRNDNSLMGIAIYDERYEYWLVLEVEESRFLAEVRRNVLIYMSAFIVFNICLFLLFRMIHSTEEKRRQELLYQANHDTLTGLPNRNNLQQIYDRWREPPNHSLALQFIDMNNFKGVNDSFGHECGDRVLKEIARRIRKSLNEDDLVFRLGGDEFVVISPFVNEKTTLENGRHLIAEVTDTYSVDGRHFMLGASMGIARFPEDGRNLDQLLRSADISMYEAKRQRMPVCFFEDRMQDTYLRNIAIEHLLRTAVINNEIYMMYQPQVDSTGKFIGVECLVRWENETMGGRVPPDQFIPVAEQAGLMPELGTFILQRSLQEMAAIQNETALEFSVSVNISVRQFLHEGFLSSLLQEINRSGMKHVLIVLEITESIFIEDMQQIVELITAIHEKGIRISMDDFGTGYSSLSLLHKLPVDELKIDRSFVEQILDDINAQQMVQSIIAIGRNRSITLLAEGVESEEQAQMLRDYGCDSFQGYYFARPLLIDELRDYLQDKVLS
;
A
#
# COMPACT_ATOMS: atom_id res chain seq x y z
N MET A 1 -14.39 15.75 -4.97
CA MET A 1 -13.38 14.86 -4.36
C MET A 1 -13.33 13.46 -4.96
N ALA A 2 -14.44 12.81 -5.32
CA ALA A 2 -14.43 11.46 -5.92
C ALA A 2 -13.79 11.36 -7.32
N LEU A 3 -13.90 12.40 -8.16
CA LEU A 3 -13.27 12.45 -9.49
C LEU A 3 -11.73 12.51 -9.42
N PHE A 4 -11.17 13.19 -8.41
CA PHE A 4 -9.72 13.32 -8.21
C PHE A 4 -9.07 12.02 -7.73
N LYS A 5 -9.77 11.20 -6.93
CA LYS A 5 -9.28 9.89 -6.50
C LYS A 5 -9.18 8.86 -7.64
N ARG A 6 -9.91 9.11 -8.77
CA ARG A 6 -10.01 8.15 -9.87
C ARG A 6 -9.00 8.40 -10.99
N ASN A 7 -8.36 9.59 -11.05
CA ASN A 7 -7.41 9.90 -12.12
C ASN A 7 -6.24 10.76 -11.61
N ILE A 8 -5.23 10.10 -11.10
CA ILE A 8 -3.98 10.70 -10.60
C ILE A 8 -3.30 11.55 -11.68
N TRP A 9 -3.40 11.15 -12.96
CA TRP A 9 -2.86 11.88 -14.09
C TRP A 9 -3.55 13.22 -14.35
N LEU A 10 -4.84 13.36 -13.99
CA LEU A 10 -5.52 14.65 -14.07
C LEU A 10 -4.89 15.69 -13.14
N ILE A 11 -4.54 15.26 -11.93
CA ILE A 11 -3.83 16.14 -10.96
C ILE A 11 -2.47 16.54 -11.51
N TYR A 12 -1.73 15.60 -12.10
CA TYR A 12 -0.45 15.87 -12.74
C TYR A 12 -0.59 16.93 -13.85
N TYR A 13 -1.56 16.79 -14.76
CA TYR A 13 -1.76 17.76 -15.85
C TYR A 13 -2.20 19.14 -15.35
N ILE A 14 -2.99 19.22 -14.28
CA ILE A 14 -3.34 20.49 -13.64
C ILE A 14 -2.08 21.15 -13.06
N LEU A 15 -1.26 20.40 -12.33
CA LEU A 15 0.00 20.91 -11.76
C LEU A 15 0.97 21.34 -12.86
N LEU A 16 1.09 20.56 -13.93
CA LEU A 16 1.89 20.93 -15.10
C LEU A 16 1.41 22.24 -15.71
N GLY A 17 0.11 22.42 -15.89
CA GLY A 17 -0.48 23.68 -16.36
C GLY A 17 -0.18 24.86 -15.44
N CYS A 18 -0.28 24.66 -14.12
CA CYS A 18 0.08 25.68 -13.14
C CYS A 18 1.56 26.05 -13.20
N THR A 19 2.46 25.06 -13.34
CA THR A 19 3.90 25.35 -13.44
C THR A 19 4.27 26.09 -14.72
N VAL A 20 3.61 25.80 -15.83
CA VAL A 20 3.77 26.54 -17.10
C VAL A 20 3.34 28.00 -16.95
N LEU A 21 2.19 28.25 -16.33
CA LEU A 21 1.70 29.60 -16.06
C LEU A 21 2.64 30.38 -15.14
N LEU A 22 3.15 29.72 -14.10
CA LEU A 22 4.12 30.33 -13.19
C LEU A 22 5.44 30.65 -13.87
N LEU A 23 5.95 29.78 -14.74
CA LEU A 23 7.15 30.06 -15.53
C LEU A 23 6.95 31.26 -16.46
N GLY A 24 5.79 31.30 -17.15
CA GLY A 24 5.44 32.44 -18.02
C GLY A 24 5.38 33.77 -17.24
N GLY A 25 4.67 33.78 -16.12
CA GLY A 25 4.57 34.94 -15.23
C GLY A 25 5.94 35.39 -14.70
N ALA A 26 6.74 34.46 -14.19
CA ALA A 26 8.08 34.74 -13.68
C ALA A 26 9.03 35.30 -14.79
N SER A 27 8.91 34.77 -16.01
CA SER A 27 9.73 35.28 -17.15
C SER A 27 9.35 36.68 -17.54
N VAL A 28 8.06 37.03 -17.52
CA VAL A 28 7.59 38.40 -17.83
C VAL A 28 8.03 39.39 -16.74
N THR A 29 7.79 39.06 -15.48
CA THR A 29 8.22 39.92 -14.37
C THR A 29 9.72 40.09 -14.35
N GLN A 30 10.48 39.02 -14.55
CA GLN A 30 11.95 39.11 -14.65
C GLN A 30 12.44 40.01 -15.80
N TRP A 31 11.77 39.95 -16.95
CA TRP A 31 12.09 40.84 -18.07
C TRP A 31 11.89 42.31 -17.68
N GLN A 32 10.74 42.64 -17.10
CA GLN A 32 10.43 44.01 -16.67
C GLN A 32 11.39 44.49 -15.60
N ASP A 33 11.64 43.70 -14.59
CA ASP A 33 12.58 44.05 -13.51
C ASP A 33 14.01 44.27 -14.02
N MET A 34 14.47 43.47 -14.98
CA MET A 34 15.78 43.64 -15.60
C MET A 34 15.85 44.90 -16.45
N GLU A 35 14.82 45.17 -17.26
CA GLU A 35 14.78 46.39 -18.09
C GLU A 35 14.78 47.64 -17.21
N ASP A 36 13.92 47.67 -16.17
CA ASP A 36 13.83 48.80 -15.27
C ASP A 36 15.14 49.01 -14.47
N THR A 37 15.72 47.93 -13.97
CA THR A 37 16.98 47.95 -13.25
C THR A 37 18.12 48.46 -14.17
N TYR A 38 18.15 47.98 -15.40
CA TYR A 38 19.16 48.36 -16.37
C TYR A 38 19.05 49.84 -16.73
N ARG A 39 17.85 50.35 -17.00
CA ARG A 39 17.57 51.77 -17.26
C ARG A 39 17.93 52.65 -16.07
N LEU A 40 17.55 52.24 -14.86
CA LEU A 40 17.88 53.00 -13.63
C LEU A 40 19.39 53.12 -13.42
N ARG A 41 20.13 52.04 -13.61
CA ARG A 41 21.59 52.05 -13.48
C ARG A 41 22.26 52.95 -14.51
N GLN A 42 21.82 52.88 -15.78
CA GLN A 42 22.32 53.77 -16.82
C GLN A 42 22.01 55.24 -16.52
N THR A 43 20.82 55.52 -16.03
CA THR A 43 20.41 56.86 -15.63
C THR A 43 21.31 57.41 -14.51
N ASN A 44 21.52 56.60 -13.47
CA ASN A 44 22.39 57.00 -12.35
C ASN A 44 23.83 57.22 -12.79
N LEU A 45 24.34 56.41 -13.71
CA LEU A 45 25.71 56.51 -14.22
C LEU A 45 25.90 57.78 -15.05
N ILE A 46 24.98 58.10 -15.98
CA ILE A 46 25.07 59.30 -16.80
C ILE A 46 24.87 60.56 -15.96
N ASP A 47 24.00 60.56 -14.98
CA ASP A 47 23.82 61.70 -14.05
C ASP A 47 25.09 61.98 -13.24
N GLN A 48 25.73 60.93 -12.75
CA GLN A 48 26.98 61.03 -12.02
C GLN A 48 28.08 61.61 -12.91
N TRP A 49 28.23 61.14 -14.15
CA TRP A 49 29.22 61.62 -15.08
C TRP A 49 28.93 63.06 -15.56
N TYR A 50 27.64 63.35 -15.80
CA TYR A 50 27.22 64.69 -16.13
C TYR A 50 27.54 65.69 -14.99
N GLY A 51 27.20 65.30 -13.75
CA GLY A 51 27.54 66.15 -12.59
C GLY A 51 29.02 66.39 -12.41
N ASN A 52 29.84 65.33 -12.57
CA ASN A 52 31.30 65.43 -12.49
C ASN A 52 31.87 66.31 -13.61
N LEU A 53 31.43 66.09 -14.85
CA LEU A 53 31.87 66.83 -16.00
C LEU A 53 31.51 68.35 -15.89
N ASN A 54 30.24 68.60 -15.53
CA ASN A 54 29.75 69.98 -15.38
C ASN A 54 30.51 70.72 -14.26
N SER A 55 30.75 70.02 -13.13
CA SER A 55 31.59 70.64 -12.04
C SER A 55 33.00 70.95 -12.48
N LEU A 56 33.62 69.99 -13.21
CA LEU A 56 34.96 70.23 -13.77
C LEU A 56 34.98 71.42 -14.73
N MET A 57 34.03 71.52 -15.66
CA MET A 57 33.94 72.62 -16.63
C MET A 57 33.70 73.94 -15.95
N LEU A 58 32.81 74.02 -14.99
CA LEU A 58 32.52 75.24 -14.22
C LEU A 58 33.75 75.70 -13.40
N GLN A 59 34.45 74.73 -12.78
CA GLN A 59 35.68 75.00 -12.06
C GLN A 59 36.75 75.58 -12.99
N GLN A 60 36.96 75.01 -14.18
CA GLN A 60 37.92 75.50 -15.15
C GLN A 60 37.51 76.84 -15.69
N GLU A 61 36.26 77.09 -16.00
CA GLU A 61 35.75 78.38 -16.43
C GLU A 61 36.05 79.49 -15.42
N THR A 62 35.81 79.22 -14.12
CA THR A 62 36.07 80.15 -13.02
C THR A 62 37.56 80.46 -12.89
N ILE A 63 38.42 79.41 -12.96
CA ILE A 63 39.86 79.57 -12.92
C ILE A 63 40.35 80.41 -14.08
N MET A 64 39.83 80.18 -15.31
CA MET A 64 40.21 80.94 -16.49
C MET A 64 39.79 82.40 -16.42
N ASP A 65 38.60 82.67 -15.86
CA ASP A 65 38.18 84.09 -15.66
C ASP A 65 39.11 84.83 -14.70
N VAL A 66 39.29 84.28 -13.50
CA VAL A 66 40.07 84.99 -12.45
C VAL A 66 41.55 85.13 -12.83
N LEU A 67 42.14 84.04 -13.31
CA LEU A 67 43.54 84.01 -13.64
C LEU A 67 43.83 84.69 -15.03
N GLY A 68 42.89 84.57 -15.96
CA GLY A 68 42.98 85.22 -17.27
C GLY A 68 42.99 86.68 -17.15
N GLN A 69 42.13 87.28 -16.35
CA GLN A 69 42.19 88.76 -16.06
C GLN A 69 43.51 89.16 -15.45
N ARG A 70 44.00 88.36 -14.49
CA ARG A 70 45.27 88.65 -13.83
C ARG A 70 46.48 88.55 -14.75
N VAL A 71 46.52 87.51 -15.61
CA VAL A 71 47.59 87.26 -16.56
C VAL A 71 47.54 88.29 -17.68
N ALA A 72 46.36 88.66 -18.20
CA ALA A 72 46.19 89.70 -19.23
C ALA A 72 46.60 91.11 -18.79
N ALA A 73 46.57 91.38 -17.49
CA ALA A 73 47.00 92.67 -16.91
C ALA A 73 48.54 92.74 -16.67
N MET A 74 49.32 91.73 -17.03
CA MET A 74 50.79 91.74 -16.91
C MET A 74 51.42 92.24 -18.19
N ASP A 75 52.43 93.12 -18.06
CA ASP A 75 53.19 93.67 -19.19
C ASP A 75 54.37 92.77 -19.62
N ASP A 76 54.73 91.77 -18.83
CA ASP A 76 55.92 90.92 -19.07
C ASP A 76 55.53 89.52 -19.49
N PRO A 77 55.79 89.13 -20.75
CA PRO A 77 55.44 87.75 -21.24
C PRO A 77 56.08 86.65 -20.48
N LEU A 78 57.26 86.83 -19.87
CA LEU A 78 57.88 85.76 -19.04
C LEU A 78 57.15 85.54 -17.71
N LYS A 79 56.60 86.64 -17.14
CA LYS A 79 55.78 86.53 -15.94
C LYS A 79 54.43 85.85 -16.26
N MET A 80 53.82 86.16 -17.40
CA MET A 80 52.64 85.56 -17.91
C MET A 80 52.87 84.03 -18.04
N THR A 81 53.89 83.58 -18.75
CA THR A 81 54.27 82.19 -18.93
C THR A 81 54.44 81.46 -17.60
N ARG A 82 55.14 82.04 -16.62
CA ARG A 82 55.33 81.44 -15.29
C ARG A 82 53.99 81.19 -14.55
N GLN A 83 53.01 82.07 -14.74
CA GLN A 83 51.70 81.89 -14.15
C GLN A 83 50.91 80.71 -14.84
N LEU A 84 51.05 80.65 -16.17
CA LEU A 84 50.45 79.56 -16.95
C LEU A 84 51.12 78.22 -16.64
N ASP A 85 52.44 78.19 -16.45
CA ASP A 85 53.18 77.00 -16.01
C ASP A 85 52.73 76.50 -14.63
N ARG A 86 52.43 77.42 -13.71
CA ARG A 86 51.86 77.03 -12.41
C ARG A 86 50.50 76.36 -12.52
N LEU A 87 49.62 76.82 -13.42
CA LEU A 87 48.33 76.21 -13.70
C LEU A 87 48.50 74.80 -14.26
N GLU A 88 49.35 74.61 -15.22
CA GLU A 88 49.67 73.33 -15.81
C GLU A 88 50.23 72.37 -14.77
N SER A 89 51.15 72.85 -13.89
CA SER A 89 51.75 72.02 -12.86
C SER A 89 50.80 71.55 -11.77
N MET A 90 49.60 72.13 -11.65
CA MET A 90 48.60 71.67 -10.69
C MET A 90 48.05 70.24 -11.01
N ASN A 91 47.94 69.90 -12.29
CA ASN A 91 47.62 68.59 -12.76
C ASN A 91 48.15 68.30 -14.16
N PRO A 92 49.46 68.02 -14.28
CA PRO A 92 50.14 67.89 -15.60
C PRO A 92 49.70 66.63 -16.36
N GLU A 93 49.08 65.64 -15.67
CA GLU A 93 48.52 64.47 -16.35
C GLU A 93 47.21 64.78 -17.06
N LEU A 94 46.39 65.72 -16.55
CA LEU A 94 45.12 66.13 -17.13
C LEU A 94 45.29 67.28 -18.14
N PHE A 95 46.07 68.27 -17.82
CA PHE A 95 46.26 69.47 -18.67
C PHE A 95 47.47 69.31 -19.57
N SER A 96 47.27 69.61 -20.85
CA SER A 96 48.36 69.65 -21.80
C SER A 96 49.04 71.05 -21.84
N GLY A 97 48.35 72.06 -21.32
CA GLY A 97 48.86 73.38 -21.18
C GLY A 97 47.81 74.50 -21.25
N PHE A 98 48.28 75.73 -21.00
CA PHE A 98 47.46 76.94 -21.03
C PHE A 98 48.12 78.02 -21.87
N GLY A 99 47.35 78.95 -22.45
CA GLY A 99 47.79 80.03 -23.25
C GLY A 99 46.89 81.26 -23.14
N LEU A 100 47.45 82.45 -23.29
CA LEU A 100 46.73 83.72 -23.44
C LEU A 100 46.96 84.26 -24.86
N THR A 101 45.87 84.62 -25.52
CA THR A 101 45.87 85.06 -26.93
C THR A 101 45.12 86.38 -27.03
N TRP A 102 45.68 87.30 -27.80
CA TRP A 102 45.00 88.58 -28.09
C TRP A 102 43.84 88.42 -29.07
N PRO A 103 42.89 89.33 -29.10
CA PRO A 103 41.77 89.24 -30.04
C PRO A 103 42.19 89.14 -31.51
N SER A 104 43.37 89.53 -31.88
CA SER A 104 43.96 89.37 -33.20
C SER A 104 44.31 87.93 -33.56
N GLY A 105 44.30 87.04 -32.59
CA GLY A 105 44.75 85.68 -32.73
C GLY A 105 46.22 85.45 -32.42
N GLU A 106 47.00 86.52 -32.13
CA GLU A 106 48.40 86.43 -31.74
C GLU A 106 48.53 85.91 -30.29
N ILE A 107 49.45 85.00 -30.05
CA ILE A 107 49.68 84.39 -28.74
C ILE A 107 50.52 85.37 -27.89
N ALA A 108 49.93 85.83 -26.79
CA ALA A 108 50.61 86.71 -25.82
C ALA A 108 51.56 85.92 -24.91
N ALA A 109 51.13 84.74 -24.45
CA ALA A 109 51.95 83.85 -23.64
C ALA A 109 51.41 82.41 -23.72
N ILE A 110 52.28 81.44 -23.53
CA ILE A 110 51.92 80.01 -23.52
C ILE A 110 52.74 79.28 -22.45
N SER A 111 52.16 78.31 -21.83
CA SER A 111 52.86 77.45 -20.85
C SER A 111 53.90 76.56 -21.54
N SER A 112 54.90 76.16 -20.76
CA SER A 112 56.06 75.40 -21.25
C SER A 112 55.69 74.06 -21.93
N GLY A 113 54.63 73.38 -21.50
CA GLY A 113 54.16 72.12 -22.10
C GLY A 113 53.64 72.27 -23.53
N LEU A 114 53.21 73.44 -23.94
CA LEU A 114 52.73 73.73 -25.31
C LEU A 114 53.74 74.44 -26.21
N LYS A 115 54.94 74.70 -25.76
CA LYS A 115 55.98 75.51 -26.53
C LYS A 115 56.38 74.85 -27.87
N GLU A 116 56.26 73.53 -28.00
CA GLU A 116 56.55 72.82 -29.26
C GLU A 116 55.42 73.00 -30.29
N ALA A 117 54.25 73.50 -29.88
CA ALA A 117 53.14 73.80 -30.77
C ALA A 117 53.25 75.16 -31.43
N LEU A 118 54.35 75.44 -32.11
CA LEU A 118 54.68 76.71 -32.73
C LEU A 118 53.69 77.15 -33.84
N VAL A 119 52.52 77.59 -33.41
CA VAL A 119 51.62 78.38 -34.25
C VAL A 119 51.60 79.77 -33.65
N LEU A 120 52.19 80.78 -34.37
CA LEU A 120 52.25 82.16 -33.90
C LEU A 120 50.87 82.84 -33.83
N ASN A 121 49.86 82.30 -34.53
CA ASN A 121 48.49 82.80 -34.53
C ASN A 121 47.45 81.72 -34.62
N LEU A 122 46.51 81.61 -33.61
CA LEU A 122 45.45 80.61 -33.55
C LEU A 122 44.43 80.69 -34.67
N THR A 123 44.29 81.84 -35.35
CA THR A 123 43.38 82.01 -36.48
C THR A 123 43.87 81.25 -37.72
N GLN A 124 45.17 80.92 -37.81
CA GLN A 124 45.75 80.16 -38.91
C GLN A 124 45.62 78.64 -38.76
N LEU A 125 45.30 78.16 -37.57
CA LEU A 125 45.13 76.75 -37.32
C LEU A 125 43.65 76.36 -37.50
N ASN A 126 43.31 75.68 -38.59
CA ASN A 126 41.93 75.34 -38.93
C ASN A 126 41.19 74.63 -37.78
N ALA A 127 41.83 73.74 -37.05
CA ALA A 127 41.28 73.06 -35.94
C ALA A 127 40.93 73.94 -34.72
N ALA A 128 41.68 75.01 -34.51
CA ALA A 128 41.51 75.90 -33.38
C ALA A 128 40.69 77.17 -33.71
N ARG A 129 40.65 77.55 -34.99
CA ARG A 129 40.09 78.84 -35.50
C ARG A 129 38.62 78.99 -35.09
N ASP A 130 37.75 77.98 -35.38
CA ASP A 130 36.31 78.07 -35.13
C ASP A 130 35.98 78.28 -33.66
N SER A 131 36.59 77.53 -32.78
CA SER A 131 36.33 77.68 -31.35
C SER A 131 36.95 78.93 -30.76
N PHE A 132 38.07 79.43 -31.37
CA PHE A 132 38.65 80.64 -30.99
C PHE A 132 37.76 81.86 -31.38
N LEU A 133 37.31 81.96 -32.61
CA LEU A 133 36.40 83.01 -33.07
C LEU A 133 35.06 82.97 -32.33
N TYR A 134 34.51 81.72 -32.10
CA TYR A 134 33.25 81.56 -31.36
C TYR A 134 33.41 82.00 -29.89
N SER A 135 34.51 81.72 -29.26
CA SER A 135 34.76 82.16 -27.86
C SER A 135 34.72 83.67 -27.67
N MET A 136 35.09 84.49 -28.69
CA MET A 136 35.02 85.96 -28.62
C MET A 136 33.59 86.48 -28.44
N THR A 137 32.58 85.71 -28.95
CA THR A 137 31.17 86.09 -28.93
C THR A 137 30.44 85.54 -27.70
N GLN A 138 31.11 84.73 -26.91
CA GLN A 138 30.50 84.09 -25.77
C GLN A 138 31.03 84.59 -24.44
N ASP A 139 30.15 84.66 -23.44
CA ASP A 139 30.53 84.95 -22.05
C ASP A 139 30.86 83.74 -21.24
N LYS A 140 30.64 82.57 -21.80
CA LYS A 140 30.87 81.20 -21.20
C LYS A 140 32.14 80.57 -21.82
N MET A 141 32.73 79.62 -21.13
CA MET A 141 33.80 78.82 -21.69
C MET A 141 33.30 77.99 -22.88
N VAL A 142 34.10 77.94 -23.95
CA VAL A 142 33.77 77.21 -25.19
C VAL A 142 34.70 76.02 -25.36
N LEU A 143 34.13 74.84 -25.60
CA LEU A 143 34.87 73.64 -25.95
C LEU A 143 35.25 73.68 -27.45
N GLY A 144 36.51 73.46 -27.75
CA GLY A 144 36.99 73.28 -29.11
C GLY A 144 36.92 71.84 -29.56
N ARG A 145 37.10 71.54 -30.83
CA ARG A 145 37.26 70.19 -31.32
C ARG A 145 38.64 69.64 -30.96
N PRO A 146 38.75 68.33 -30.67
CA PRO A 146 40.05 67.72 -30.42
C PRO A 146 40.96 67.85 -31.64
N TYR A 147 42.27 68.08 -31.40
CA TYR A 147 43.31 68.12 -32.44
C TYR A 147 44.66 67.75 -31.84
N ALA A 148 45.60 67.39 -32.67
CA ALA A 148 46.99 67.15 -32.27
C ALA A 148 47.82 68.39 -32.51
N PRO A 149 48.17 69.20 -31.46
CA PRO A 149 49.02 70.38 -31.58
C PRO A 149 50.51 70.05 -31.79
N THR A 150 50.91 68.85 -31.32
CA THR A 150 52.28 68.33 -31.41
C THR A 150 52.26 66.84 -31.65
N SER A 151 53.40 66.20 -31.82
CA SER A 151 53.50 64.70 -31.85
C SER A 151 53.21 64.02 -30.52
N ALA A 152 53.10 64.82 -29.42
CA ALA A 152 52.93 64.28 -28.08
C ALA A 152 51.52 63.76 -27.80
N GLY A 153 50.48 64.12 -28.59
CA GLY A 153 49.13 63.61 -28.43
C GLY A 153 48.02 64.56 -28.87
N VAL A 154 46.78 64.03 -28.78
CA VAL A 154 45.59 64.85 -29.10
C VAL A 154 45.08 65.54 -27.85
N VAL A 155 44.67 66.77 -28.02
CA VAL A 155 44.13 67.59 -26.92
C VAL A 155 42.71 68.03 -27.19
N LEU A 156 41.92 68.15 -26.10
CA LEU A 156 40.60 68.77 -26.10
C LEU A 156 40.73 70.20 -25.59
N PRO A 157 40.68 71.22 -26.48
CA PRO A 157 40.85 72.59 -26.07
C PRO A 157 39.57 73.22 -25.51
N PHE A 158 39.73 74.11 -24.57
CA PHE A 158 38.68 74.95 -24.03
C PHE A 158 39.13 76.36 -23.94
N ARG A 159 38.26 77.38 -24.22
CA ARG A 159 38.53 78.75 -24.35
C ARG A 159 37.54 79.63 -23.65
N LYS A 160 38.06 80.72 -23.04
CA LYS A 160 37.23 81.66 -22.32
C LYS A 160 37.65 83.08 -22.73
N ALA A 161 36.69 83.87 -23.17
CA ALA A 161 36.90 85.31 -23.42
C ALA A 161 37.13 86.05 -22.10
N ILE A 162 38.19 86.81 -22.00
CA ILE A 162 38.51 87.65 -20.85
C ILE A 162 38.12 89.05 -21.20
N ARG A 163 37.25 89.66 -20.39
CA ARG A 163 36.71 91.03 -20.62
C ARG A 163 37.07 91.93 -19.44
N ASP A 164 37.18 93.21 -19.72
CA ASP A 164 37.33 94.21 -18.68
C ASP A 164 36.03 94.52 -17.95
N ASN A 165 36.06 95.40 -16.98
CA ASN A 165 34.89 95.80 -16.20
C ASN A 165 33.78 96.48 -17.02
N ASP A 166 34.10 96.97 -18.20
CA ASP A 166 33.17 97.59 -19.16
C ASP A 166 32.67 96.64 -20.22
N GLY A 167 33.00 95.29 -20.09
CA GLY A 167 32.60 94.26 -21.00
C GLY A 167 33.39 94.15 -22.30
N LYS A 168 34.39 94.92 -22.50
CA LYS A 168 35.23 94.88 -23.69
C LYS A 168 36.21 93.72 -23.66
N LEU A 169 36.28 92.97 -24.76
CA LEU A 169 37.19 91.86 -24.93
C LEU A 169 38.65 92.30 -24.85
N ILE A 170 39.39 91.75 -23.85
CA ILE A 170 40.82 92.02 -23.66
C ILE A 170 41.69 90.95 -24.28
N ALA A 171 41.41 89.72 -23.95
CA ALA A 171 42.16 88.55 -24.36
C ALA A 171 41.27 87.27 -24.35
N ILE A 172 41.79 86.20 -24.89
CA ILE A 172 41.17 84.87 -24.79
C ILE A 172 42.14 83.94 -24.06
N MET A 173 41.72 83.42 -22.95
CA MET A 173 42.45 82.39 -22.24
C MET A 173 42.06 81.01 -22.82
N SER A 174 43.06 80.24 -23.17
CA SER A 174 42.91 78.90 -23.69
C SER A 174 43.53 77.87 -22.73
N GLY A 175 42.92 76.78 -22.53
CA GLY A 175 43.48 75.61 -21.90
C GLY A 175 43.15 74.34 -22.71
N SER A 176 43.82 73.29 -22.42
CA SER A 176 43.55 72.03 -23.12
C SER A 176 43.79 70.84 -22.20
N PHE A 177 42.89 69.83 -22.31
CA PHE A 177 43.03 68.53 -21.65
C PHE A 177 43.77 67.59 -22.59
N TRP A 178 44.60 66.69 -22.02
CA TRP A 178 45.05 65.52 -22.73
C TRP A 178 43.83 64.64 -22.99
N LEU A 179 43.50 64.37 -24.26
CA LEU A 179 42.28 63.62 -24.61
C LEU A 179 42.28 62.22 -24.03
N ASP A 180 43.39 61.52 -23.98
CA ASP A 180 43.54 60.19 -23.42
C ASP A 180 43.24 60.16 -21.92
N THR A 181 43.80 61.12 -21.14
CA THR A 181 43.55 61.21 -19.70
C THR A 181 42.11 61.61 -19.42
N PHE A 182 41.61 62.63 -20.15
CA PHE A 182 40.21 63.04 -20.02
C PHE A 182 39.23 61.94 -20.35
N ARG A 183 39.48 61.15 -21.42
CA ARG A 183 38.68 60.00 -21.81
C ARG A 183 38.67 58.92 -20.73
N LYS A 184 39.83 58.68 -20.08
CA LYS A 184 39.93 57.68 -19.00
C LYS A 184 39.00 57.93 -17.79
N THR A 185 38.67 59.24 -17.54
CA THR A 185 37.75 59.60 -16.47
C THR A 185 36.32 59.08 -16.68
N PHE A 186 36.01 58.72 -17.94
CA PHE A 186 34.71 58.15 -18.35
C PHE A 186 34.80 56.70 -18.74
N THR A 187 35.90 56.00 -18.46
CA THR A 187 36.00 54.58 -18.74
C THR A 187 35.34 53.75 -17.61
N CYS A 188 34.53 52.89 -18.02
CA CYS A 188 33.90 51.87 -17.18
C CYS A 188 34.76 50.59 -17.18
N ASP A 189 34.69 49.80 -16.15
CA ASP A 189 35.35 48.49 -16.11
C ASP A 189 34.77 47.58 -17.20
N PRO A 190 35.60 47.13 -18.17
CA PRO A 190 35.11 46.28 -19.27
C PRO A 190 34.50 44.94 -18.81
N GLY A 191 34.74 44.52 -17.57
CA GLY A 191 34.16 43.33 -16.96
C GLY A 191 32.73 43.52 -16.49
N LEU A 192 32.22 44.74 -16.41
CA LEU A 192 30.84 44.99 -16.01
C LEU A 192 29.91 44.96 -17.24
N PRO A 193 28.80 44.25 -17.15
CA PRO A 193 27.80 44.18 -18.24
C PRO A 193 27.20 45.55 -18.57
N GLU A 194 27.37 46.51 -17.68
CA GLU A 194 26.87 47.88 -17.73
C GLU A 194 27.82 48.83 -18.44
N CYS A 195 28.98 48.32 -18.86
CA CYS A 195 30.00 49.17 -19.50
C CYS A 195 29.49 49.64 -20.86
N ALA A 196 29.15 50.92 -20.88
CA ALA A 196 28.58 51.59 -22.02
C ALA A 196 29.64 52.44 -22.74
N ASP A 197 29.46 52.59 -24.01
CA ASP A 197 30.24 53.55 -24.77
C ASP A 197 29.75 54.97 -24.48
N ILE A 198 30.68 55.84 -24.05
CA ILE A 198 30.38 57.23 -23.75
C ILE A 198 30.85 58.10 -24.90
N LYS A 199 29.98 59.00 -25.30
CA LYS A 199 30.28 60.00 -26.32
C LYS A 199 29.90 61.36 -25.81
N ILE A 200 30.80 62.35 -26.00
CA ILE A 200 30.51 63.76 -25.82
C ILE A 200 30.55 64.36 -27.22
N ILE A 201 29.39 64.90 -27.65
CA ILE A 201 29.21 65.40 -29.01
C ILE A 201 28.85 66.90 -28.94
N ARG A 202 29.61 67.76 -29.58
CA ARG A 202 29.27 69.14 -29.62
C ARG A 202 28.06 69.41 -30.55
N SER A 203 27.04 70.08 -30.03
CA SER A 203 25.76 70.17 -30.68
C SER A 203 25.74 71.06 -31.91
N ARG A 204 26.53 72.18 -31.90
CA ARG A 204 26.52 73.21 -32.95
C ARG A 204 27.04 72.70 -34.29
N ASP A 205 28.03 71.83 -34.31
CA ASP A 205 28.71 71.35 -35.50
C ASP A 205 28.98 69.84 -35.54
N ARG A 206 28.41 69.06 -34.52
CA ARG A 206 28.44 67.64 -34.45
C ARG A 206 29.81 66.97 -34.33
N TYR A 207 30.83 67.70 -33.93
CA TYR A 207 32.16 67.15 -33.70
C TYR A 207 32.15 66.29 -32.40
N PRO A 208 32.67 65.07 -32.47
CA PRO A 208 32.89 64.27 -31.25
C PRO A 208 34.00 64.93 -30.44
N LEU A 209 33.72 65.20 -29.16
CA LEU A 209 34.71 65.75 -28.22
C LEU A 209 35.40 64.60 -27.49
N VAL A 210 34.66 63.56 -27.16
CA VAL A 210 35.12 62.30 -26.52
C VAL A 210 34.34 61.15 -27.08
N ASP A 211 34.96 59.98 -27.28
CA ASP A 211 34.37 58.74 -27.56
C ASP A 211 35.19 57.65 -26.88
N SER A 212 34.62 56.96 -25.85
CA SER A 212 35.34 55.97 -25.06
C SER A 212 35.73 54.72 -25.88
N SER A 213 35.00 54.44 -26.96
CA SER A 213 35.27 53.33 -27.84
C SER A 213 36.39 53.56 -28.86
N LYS A 214 36.81 54.83 -29.03
CA LYS A 214 37.80 55.21 -30.03
C LYS A 214 39.13 55.56 -29.38
N SER A 215 40.23 55.23 -30.03
CA SER A 215 41.54 55.72 -29.65
C SER A 215 41.62 57.24 -29.86
N SER A 216 42.29 57.96 -28.98
CA SER A 216 42.48 59.38 -29.10
C SER A 216 43.34 59.77 -30.34
N SER A 217 44.19 58.90 -30.83
CA SER A 217 44.96 59.03 -32.06
C SER A 217 44.16 58.79 -33.34
N SER A 218 42.84 58.47 -33.23
CA SER A 218 42.02 58.21 -34.38
C SER A 218 41.67 59.44 -35.20
N ASP A 219 41.65 59.26 -36.50
CA ASP A 219 41.13 60.31 -37.44
C ASP A 219 39.67 60.64 -37.21
N TYR A 220 38.98 59.81 -36.37
CA TYR A 220 37.59 59.98 -35.97
C TYR A 220 37.28 61.38 -35.44
N TYR A 221 38.19 61.99 -34.71
CA TYR A 221 38.04 63.37 -34.14
C TYR A 221 38.22 64.46 -35.14
N ASN A 222 38.76 64.21 -36.34
CA ASN A 222 38.97 65.18 -37.42
C ASN A 222 37.68 65.45 -38.19
N TYR A 223 36.67 64.65 -38.07
CA TYR A 223 35.44 64.76 -38.81
C TYR A 223 34.23 64.92 -37.90
N ALA A 224 33.26 65.72 -38.36
CA ALA A 224 31.96 65.77 -37.69
C ALA A 224 31.24 64.44 -37.82
N MET A 225 30.42 64.10 -36.83
CA MET A 225 29.52 62.96 -36.91
C MET A 225 28.67 63.05 -38.18
N ASN A 226 28.48 61.89 -38.85
CA ASN A 226 27.69 61.89 -40.09
C ASN A 226 26.28 62.41 -39.82
N GLU A 227 25.77 63.25 -40.73
CA GLU A 227 24.44 63.83 -40.61
C GLU A 227 23.33 62.76 -40.33
N SER A 228 23.34 61.70 -41.11
CA SER A 228 22.32 60.61 -40.96
C SER A 228 22.38 59.88 -39.58
N GLU A 229 23.57 59.84 -38.98
CA GLU A 229 23.75 59.24 -37.67
C GLU A 229 23.29 60.17 -36.55
N TYR A 230 23.62 61.44 -36.67
CA TYR A 230 23.18 62.49 -35.77
C TYR A 230 21.67 62.68 -35.81
N GLN A 231 21.05 62.67 -37.01
CA GLN A 231 19.59 62.71 -37.19
C GLN A 231 18.90 61.50 -36.62
N ARG A 232 19.51 60.29 -36.69
CA ARG A 232 18.97 59.09 -36.01
C ARG A 232 19.03 59.24 -34.50
N LEU A 233 20.07 59.86 -33.95
CA LEU A 233 20.12 60.13 -32.51
C LEU A 233 19.00 61.07 -32.09
N LEU A 234 18.84 62.20 -32.82
CA LEU A 234 17.80 63.19 -32.54
C LEU A 234 16.39 62.61 -32.70
N ALA A 235 16.16 61.81 -33.74
CA ALA A 235 14.90 61.14 -33.95
C ALA A 235 14.57 60.11 -32.82
N ALA A 236 15.56 59.39 -32.36
CA ALA A 236 15.41 58.48 -31.22
C ALA A 236 15.12 59.21 -29.91
N LEU A 237 15.60 60.40 -29.76
CA LEU A 237 15.29 61.31 -28.64
C LEU A 237 13.95 62.04 -28.81
N ASN A 238 13.21 61.83 -29.89
CA ASN A 238 12.00 62.56 -30.24
C ASN A 238 12.22 64.07 -30.28
N TRP A 239 13.42 64.49 -30.80
CA TRP A 239 13.78 65.90 -30.86
C TRP A 239 12.85 66.67 -31.79
N ASP A 240 12.35 67.80 -31.26
CA ASP A 240 11.50 68.75 -32.00
C ASP A 240 12.30 70.04 -32.34
N ALA A 241 12.34 70.38 -33.61
CA ALA A 241 13.04 71.53 -34.08
C ALA A 241 12.46 72.86 -33.55
N GLU A 242 11.15 72.90 -33.23
CA GLU A 242 10.52 74.12 -32.69
C GLU A 242 10.84 74.31 -31.20
N GLN A 243 11.01 73.26 -30.43
CA GLN A 243 11.34 73.29 -29.00
C GLN A 243 12.82 73.34 -28.75
N GLY A 244 13.63 73.01 -29.76
CA GLY A 244 15.06 72.94 -29.69
C GLY A 244 15.61 71.99 -28.63
N TYR A 245 16.71 72.29 -27.98
CA TYR A 245 17.39 71.47 -27.00
C TYR A 245 16.91 71.67 -25.55
N LYS A 246 16.04 72.64 -25.29
CA LYS A 246 15.60 73.02 -23.93
C LYS A 246 14.93 71.86 -23.13
N PRO A 247 14.08 71.05 -23.75
CA PRO A 247 13.49 69.97 -23.01
C PRO A 247 14.50 68.96 -22.45
N TYR A 248 15.66 68.85 -23.05
CA TYR A 248 16.71 67.88 -22.74
C TYR A 248 17.80 68.44 -21.83
N ALA A 249 17.73 69.71 -21.49
CA ALA A 249 18.77 70.39 -20.73
C ALA A 249 18.82 69.84 -19.28
N GLY A 250 19.95 69.23 -18.93
CA GLY A 250 20.24 68.72 -17.61
C GLY A 250 19.36 67.50 -17.17
N LYS A 251 18.65 66.87 -18.10
CA LYS A 251 17.81 65.73 -17.81
C LYS A 251 18.22 64.55 -18.68
N PRO A 252 18.27 63.29 -18.07
CA PRO A 252 18.52 62.07 -18.83
C PRO A 252 17.30 61.63 -19.62
N TYR A 253 17.49 61.28 -20.88
CA TYR A 253 16.52 60.80 -21.81
C TYR A 253 16.97 59.43 -22.36
N SER A 254 16.19 58.40 -22.07
CA SER A 254 16.42 57.04 -22.61
C SER A 254 15.88 56.95 -24.03
N TYR A 255 16.62 56.26 -24.89
CA TYR A 255 16.23 56.05 -26.28
C TYR A 255 16.70 54.67 -26.79
N LEU A 256 16.08 54.23 -27.89
CA LEU A 256 16.52 53.06 -28.67
C LEU A 256 16.79 53.50 -30.09
N ARG A 257 17.96 53.21 -30.65
CA ARG A 257 18.29 53.51 -32.03
C ARG A 257 19.08 52.40 -32.69
N ARG A 258 19.17 52.42 -34.01
CA ARG A 258 20.08 51.55 -34.75
C ARG A 258 21.35 52.28 -35.17
N ASP A 259 22.49 51.61 -35.10
CA ASP A 259 23.75 52.11 -35.59
C ASP A 259 23.88 51.99 -37.14
N ARG A 260 25.05 52.26 -37.70
CA ARG A 260 25.33 52.10 -39.16
C ARG A 260 25.33 50.61 -39.59
N ASN A 261 25.59 49.70 -38.68
CA ASN A 261 25.67 48.25 -38.94
C ASN A 261 24.36 47.54 -38.64
N ASP A 262 23.27 48.31 -38.44
CA ASP A 262 21.95 47.85 -38.05
C ASP A 262 21.86 47.22 -36.66
N ASN A 263 22.88 47.39 -35.81
CA ASN A 263 22.83 46.95 -34.41
C ASN A 263 21.89 47.86 -33.63
N SER A 264 21.06 47.27 -32.83
CA SER A 264 20.20 48.00 -31.89
C SER A 264 21.00 48.44 -30.67
N LEU A 265 20.95 49.76 -30.40
CA LEU A 265 21.61 50.40 -29.27
C LEU A 265 20.58 50.96 -28.32
N MET A 266 20.69 50.59 -27.04
CA MET A 266 19.98 51.20 -25.93
C MET A 266 20.83 52.33 -25.39
N GLY A 267 20.30 53.56 -25.35
CA GLY A 267 21.09 54.72 -24.95
C GLY A 267 20.35 55.65 -24.00
N ILE A 268 21.13 56.45 -23.30
CA ILE A 268 20.66 57.61 -22.52
C ILE A 268 21.48 58.77 -22.90
N ALA A 269 20.87 59.97 -23.07
CA ALA A 269 21.53 61.21 -23.41
C ALA A 269 21.08 62.35 -22.49
N ILE A 270 22.04 63.24 -22.17
CA ILE A 270 21.79 64.52 -21.47
C ILE A 270 22.38 65.62 -22.33
N TYR A 271 21.62 66.69 -22.48
CA TYR A 271 22.12 67.91 -23.15
C TYR A 271 22.60 68.93 -22.12
N ASP A 272 23.83 69.43 -22.32
CA ASP A 272 24.33 70.58 -21.57
C ASP A 272 24.12 71.87 -22.38
N GLU A 273 23.24 72.75 -21.90
CA GLU A 273 22.90 74.02 -22.54
C GLU A 273 24.03 75.06 -22.38
N ARG A 274 24.83 75.01 -21.29
CA ARG A 274 25.88 75.99 -21.03
C ARG A 274 27.07 75.82 -21.98
N TYR A 275 27.52 74.55 -22.11
CA TYR A 275 28.69 74.21 -22.92
C TYR A 275 28.35 73.61 -24.29
N GLU A 276 27.06 73.49 -24.63
CA GLU A 276 26.51 73.10 -25.94
C GLU A 276 26.98 71.71 -26.40
N TYR A 277 26.87 70.69 -25.53
CA TYR A 277 27.22 69.33 -25.89
C TYR A 277 26.17 68.35 -25.47
N TRP A 278 26.12 67.20 -26.15
CA TRP A 278 25.44 66.00 -25.72
C TRP A 278 26.40 65.07 -24.99
N LEU A 279 26.05 64.60 -23.79
CA LEU A 279 26.65 63.48 -23.17
C LEU A 279 25.74 62.27 -23.48
N VAL A 280 26.29 61.28 -24.14
CA VAL A 280 25.57 60.13 -24.65
C VAL A 280 26.24 58.85 -24.11
N LEU A 281 25.40 57.94 -23.58
CA LEU A 281 25.81 56.65 -23.09
C LEU A 281 25.04 55.57 -23.90
N GLU A 282 25.74 54.66 -24.57
CA GLU A 282 25.16 53.66 -25.46
C GLU A 282 25.70 52.28 -25.15
N VAL A 283 24.77 51.26 -25.13
CA VAL A 283 25.09 49.85 -24.98
C VAL A 283 24.39 49.08 -26.08
N GLU A 284 25.01 48.03 -26.60
CA GLU A 284 24.36 47.14 -27.53
C GLU A 284 23.24 46.36 -26.85
N GLU A 285 22.02 46.37 -27.41
CA GLU A 285 20.87 45.61 -26.93
C GLU A 285 21.18 44.11 -26.86
N SER A 286 22.03 43.60 -27.73
CA SER A 286 22.51 42.23 -27.76
C SER A 286 23.09 41.74 -26.42
N ARG A 287 23.78 42.63 -25.69
CA ARG A 287 24.36 42.34 -24.37
C ARG A 287 23.26 42.15 -23.32
N PHE A 288 22.28 43.06 -23.29
CA PHE A 288 21.10 42.95 -22.45
C PHE A 288 20.34 41.67 -22.73
N LEU A 289 20.06 41.39 -24.03
CA LEU A 289 19.36 40.17 -24.44
C LEU A 289 20.13 38.89 -24.09
N ALA A 290 21.47 38.92 -24.13
CA ALA A 290 22.28 37.76 -23.73
C ALA A 290 22.14 37.44 -22.24
N GLU A 291 22.04 38.45 -21.39
CA GLU A 291 21.81 38.27 -19.95
C GLU A 291 20.42 37.76 -19.66
N VAL A 292 19.40 38.33 -20.30
CA VAL A 292 18.01 37.82 -20.22
C VAL A 292 17.95 36.36 -20.66
N ARG A 293 18.53 36.03 -21.81
CA ARG A 293 18.55 34.66 -22.34
C ARG A 293 19.22 33.68 -21.37
N ARG A 294 20.31 34.07 -20.73
CA ARG A 294 20.99 33.25 -19.71
C ARG A 294 20.05 32.93 -18.56
N ASN A 295 19.34 33.92 -18.02
CA ASN A 295 18.42 33.76 -16.91
C ASN A 295 17.21 32.91 -17.30
N VAL A 296 16.65 33.13 -18.48
CA VAL A 296 15.55 32.32 -19.01
C VAL A 296 15.96 30.83 -19.16
N LEU A 297 17.19 30.57 -19.65
CA LEU A 297 17.69 29.20 -19.76
C LEU A 297 17.84 28.52 -18.39
N ILE A 298 18.25 29.26 -17.35
CA ILE A 298 18.32 28.75 -15.98
C ILE A 298 16.90 28.34 -15.49
N TYR A 299 15.92 29.23 -15.66
CA TYR A 299 14.53 28.93 -15.26
C TYR A 299 13.93 27.79 -16.06
N MET A 300 14.17 27.73 -17.36
CA MET A 300 13.74 26.62 -18.22
C MET A 300 14.36 25.27 -17.77
N SER A 301 15.66 25.25 -17.46
CA SER A 301 16.32 24.05 -16.99
C SER A 301 15.76 23.59 -15.64
N ALA A 302 15.57 24.50 -14.69
CA ALA A 302 14.95 24.21 -13.40
C ALA A 302 13.50 23.69 -13.56
N PHE A 303 12.73 24.31 -14.44
CA PHE A 303 11.37 23.88 -14.78
C PHE A 303 11.35 22.45 -15.35
N ILE A 304 12.24 22.14 -16.29
CA ILE A 304 12.32 20.80 -16.90
C ILE A 304 12.66 19.76 -15.83
N VAL A 305 13.69 20.01 -15.00
CA VAL A 305 14.09 19.10 -13.93
C VAL A 305 12.94 18.88 -12.94
N PHE A 306 12.28 19.95 -12.51
CA PHE A 306 11.14 19.88 -11.61
C PHE A 306 10.02 19.02 -12.19
N ASN A 307 9.64 19.25 -13.46
CA ASN A 307 8.56 18.48 -14.08
C ASN A 307 8.93 17.01 -14.36
N ILE A 308 10.22 16.72 -14.64
CA ILE A 308 10.71 15.33 -14.71
C ILE A 308 10.55 14.63 -13.34
N CYS A 309 11.00 15.30 -12.26
CA CYS A 309 10.82 14.76 -10.90
C CYS A 309 9.34 14.55 -10.55
N LEU A 310 8.51 15.53 -10.88
CA LEU A 310 7.06 15.46 -10.68
C LEU A 310 6.45 14.27 -11.46
N PHE A 311 6.82 14.11 -12.73
CA PHE A 311 6.36 12.99 -13.57
C PHE A 311 6.78 11.63 -12.99
N LEU A 312 8.04 11.50 -12.56
CA LEU A 312 8.56 10.27 -11.96
C LEU A 312 7.84 9.94 -10.65
N LEU A 313 7.55 10.96 -9.83
CA LEU A 313 6.79 10.81 -8.59
C LEU A 313 5.37 10.27 -8.88
N PHE A 314 4.65 10.91 -9.83
CA PHE A 314 3.30 10.48 -10.20
C PHE A 314 3.29 9.08 -10.82
N ARG A 315 4.29 8.74 -11.63
CA ARG A 315 4.46 7.38 -12.19
C ARG A 315 4.69 6.35 -11.07
N MET A 316 5.49 6.68 -10.07
CA MET A 316 5.74 5.79 -8.92
C MET A 316 4.46 5.57 -8.09
N ILE A 317 3.73 6.64 -7.78
CA ILE A 317 2.46 6.55 -7.05
C ILE A 317 1.46 5.69 -7.84
N HIS A 318 1.30 5.95 -9.15
CA HIS A 318 0.38 5.18 -9.98
C HIS A 318 0.73 3.69 -10.02
N SER A 319 2.02 3.35 -10.18
CA SER A 319 2.44 1.93 -10.20
C SER A 319 2.25 1.23 -8.86
N THR A 320 2.42 1.96 -7.74
CA THR A 320 2.20 1.43 -6.39
C THR A 320 0.72 1.20 -6.11
N GLU A 321 -0.14 2.14 -6.49
CA GLU A 321 -1.60 2.02 -6.37
C GLU A 321 -2.15 0.86 -7.19
N GLU A 322 -1.65 0.68 -8.42
CA GLU A 322 -2.09 -0.44 -9.27
C GLU A 322 -1.69 -1.80 -8.68
N LYS A 323 -0.44 -1.94 -8.20
CA LYS A 323 0.01 -3.15 -7.50
C LYS A 323 -0.84 -3.44 -6.27
N ARG A 324 -1.08 -2.42 -5.44
CA ARG A 324 -1.90 -2.55 -4.24
C ARG A 324 -3.33 -2.95 -4.56
N ARG A 325 -3.90 -2.38 -5.63
CA ARG A 325 -5.24 -2.75 -6.12
C ARG A 325 -5.30 -4.20 -6.56
N GLN A 326 -4.30 -4.66 -7.33
CA GLN A 326 -4.21 -6.06 -7.76
C GLN A 326 -4.08 -7.00 -6.57
N GLU A 327 -3.25 -6.65 -5.58
CA GLU A 327 -3.09 -7.42 -4.36
C GLU A 327 -4.37 -7.50 -3.54
N LEU A 328 -5.08 -6.37 -3.36
CA LEU A 328 -6.38 -6.35 -2.69
C LEU A 328 -7.44 -7.18 -3.42
N LEU A 329 -7.47 -7.13 -4.76
CA LEU A 329 -8.36 -7.95 -5.57
C LEU A 329 -8.00 -9.45 -5.46
N TYR A 330 -6.72 -9.76 -5.41
CA TYR A 330 -6.26 -11.13 -5.20
C TYR A 330 -6.66 -11.65 -3.81
N GLN A 331 -6.40 -10.89 -2.75
CA GLN A 331 -6.79 -11.22 -1.37
C GLN A 331 -8.32 -11.33 -1.20
N ALA A 332 -9.08 -10.47 -1.88
CA ALA A 332 -10.53 -10.54 -1.85
C ALA A 332 -11.10 -11.84 -2.47
N ASN A 333 -10.38 -12.46 -3.39
CA ASN A 333 -10.83 -13.62 -4.17
C ASN A 333 -10.07 -14.92 -3.87
N HIS A 334 -9.01 -14.89 -3.05
CA HIS A 334 -8.21 -16.05 -2.73
C HIS A 334 -8.01 -16.20 -1.22
N ASP A 335 -7.86 -17.42 -0.75
CA ASP A 335 -7.45 -17.73 0.60
C ASP A 335 -5.95 -17.45 0.77
N THR A 336 -5.60 -16.62 1.75
CA THR A 336 -4.22 -16.15 1.94
C THR A 336 -3.26 -17.23 2.42
N LEU A 337 -3.77 -18.30 3.04
CA LEU A 337 -2.95 -19.39 3.54
C LEU A 337 -2.57 -20.38 2.43
N THR A 338 -3.56 -20.82 1.65
CA THR A 338 -3.40 -21.88 0.65
C THR A 338 -3.20 -21.37 -0.78
N GLY A 339 -3.56 -20.11 -1.03
CA GLY A 339 -3.58 -19.51 -2.36
C GLY A 339 -4.69 -20.03 -3.28
N LEU A 340 -5.60 -20.86 -2.76
CA LEU A 340 -6.78 -21.31 -3.50
C LEU A 340 -7.82 -20.17 -3.60
N PRO A 341 -8.67 -20.15 -4.63
CA PRO A 341 -9.84 -19.31 -4.65
C PRO A 341 -10.70 -19.48 -3.40
N ASN A 342 -11.22 -18.37 -2.88
CA ASN A 342 -12.04 -18.37 -1.67
C ASN A 342 -13.54 -18.38 -1.99
N ARG A 343 -14.39 -18.26 -0.97
CA ARG A 343 -15.86 -18.25 -1.09
C ARG A 343 -16.37 -17.14 -2.02
N ASN A 344 -15.74 -15.95 -2.03
CA ASN A 344 -16.15 -14.87 -2.92
C ASN A 344 -15.90 -15.21 -4.40
N ASN A 345 -14.77 -15.84 -4.66
CA ASN A 345 -14.44 -16.30 -6.02
C ASN A 345 -15.38 -17.42 -6.47
N LEU A 346 -15.71 -18.35 -5.57
CA LEU A 346 -16.69 -19.42 -5.83
C LEU A 346 -18.02 -18.84 -6.32
N GLN A 347 -18.55 -17.82 -5.64
CA GLN A 347 -19.79 -17.15 -6.03
C GLN A 347 -19.71 -16.54 -7.43
N GLN A 348 -18.60 -15.83 -7.73
CA GLN A 348 -18.42 -15.20 -9.04
C GLN A 348 -18.29 -16.20 -10.19
N ILE A 349 -17.66 -17.35 -9.92
CA ILE A 349 -17.49 -18.41 -10.92
C ILE A 349 -18.81 -19.16 -11.10
N TYR A 350 -19.52 -19.47 -10.04
CA TYR A 350 -20.82 -20.13 -10.10
C TYR A 350 -21.81 -19.30 -10.94
N ASP A 351 -21.87 -17.98 -10.78
CA ASP A 351 -22.73 -17.11 -11.54
C ASP A 351 -22.42 -17.14 -13.06
N ARG A 352 -21.15 -17.35 -13.44
CA ARG A 352 -20.74 -17.52 -14.85
C ARG A 352 -21.09 -18.92 -15.39
N TRP A 353 -20.96 -19.97 -14.58
CA TRP A 353 -21.24 -21.34 -14.99
C TRP A 353 -22.75 -21.63 -15.12
N ARG A 354 -23.58 -20.86 -14.43
CA ARG A 354 -25.03 -20.96 -14.51
C ARG A 354 -25.64 -20.45 -15.82
N GLU A 355 -24.90 -19.65 -16.61
CA GLU A 355 -25.38 -19.12 -17.89
C GLU A 355 -25.45 -20.24 -18.95
N PRO A 356 -26.58 -20.36 -19.73
CA PRO A 356 -26.80 -21.49 -20.63
C PRO A 356 -25.73 -21.62 -21.72
N PRO A 357 -25.41 -22.85 -22.18
CA PRO A 357 -26.35 -23.97 -22.32
C PRO A 357 -26.02 -25.18 -21.40
N ASN A 358 -27.00 -25.61 -20.60
CA ASN A 358 -27.14 -26.95 -20.00
C ASN A 358 -25.88 -27.61 -19.44
N HIS A 359 -25.24 -27.02 -18.43
CA HIS A 359 -24.18 -27.70 -17.71
C HIS A 359 -24.72 -28.27 -16.40
N SER A 360 -24.87 -29.59 -16.35
CA SER A 360 -24.98 -30.33 -15.09
C SER A 360 -23.59 -30.28 -14.42
N LEU A 361 -23.54 -29.89 -13.18
CA LEU A 361 -22.30 -29.86 -12.39
C LEU A 361 -22.46 -30.61 -11.08
N ALA A 362 -21.36 -31.15 -10.56
CA ALA A 362 -21.24 -31.67 -9.23
C ALA A 362 -20.48 -30.73 -8.33
N LEU A 363 -21.09 -30.30 -7.24
CA LEU A 363 -20.43 -29.58 -6.15
C LEU A 363 -20.05 -30.59 -5.07
N GLN A 364 -18.79 -30.70 -4.76
CA GLN A 364 -18.23 -31.67 -3.82
C GLN A 364 -17.69 -30.89 -2.62
N PHE A 365 -18.26 -31.09 -1.46
CA PHE A 365 -17.89 -30.46 -0.19
C PHE A 365 -17.01 -31.43 0.61
N ILE A 366 -15.81 -30.99 1.00
CA ILE A 366 -14.80 -31.82 1.67
C ILE A 366 -14.49 -31.23 3.03
N ASP A 367 -14.56 -32.06 4.09
CA ASP A 367 -14.18 -31.70 5.45
C ASP A 367 -13.14 -32.70 5.98
N MET A 368 -12.14 -32.19 6.71
CA MET A 368 -11.10 -33.05 7.29
C MET A 368 -11.51 -33.54 8.67
N ASN A 369 -11.53 -34.87 8.84
CA ASN A 369 -11.92 -35.48 10.11
C ASN A 369 -10.83 -35.25 11.17
N ASN A 370 -11.25 -34.71 12.33
CA ASN A 370 -10.36 -34.45 13.48
C ASN A 370 -9.18 -33.49 13.24
N PHE A 371 -9.32 -32.55 12.28
CA PHE A 371 -8.29 -31.54 12.04
C PHE A 371 -8.00 -30.65 13.25
N LYS A 372 -9.04 -30.38 14.07
CA LYS A 372 -8.88 -29.70 15.37
C LYS A 372 -7.91 -30.43 16.28
N GLY A 373 -7.93 -31.74 16.33
CA GLY A 373 -6.98 -32.54 17.12
C GLY A 373 -5.53 -32.35 16.69
N VAL A 374 -5.26 -32.09 15.41
CA VAL A 374 -3.93 -31.74 14.92
C VAL A 374 -3.50 -30.38 15.46
N ASN A 375 -4.38 -29.37 15.41
CA ASN A 375 -4.09 -28.06 15.97
C ASN A 375 -3.84 -28.10 17.47
N ASP A 376 -4.68 -28.83 18.21
CA ASP A 376 -4.59 -28.94 19.67
C ASP A 376 -3.32 -29.70 20.10
N SER A 377 -2.90 -30.72 19.33
CA SER A 377 -1.74 -31.56 19.66
C SER A 377 -0.40 -30.97 19.14
N PHE A 378 -0.40 -30.30 17.98
CA PHE A 378 0.84 -29.91 17.28
C PHE A 378 0.95 -28.40 17.00
N GLY A 379 -0.06 -27.62 17.40
CA GLY A 379 -0.12 -26.17 17.21
C GLY A 379 -0.60 -25.74 15.81
N HIS A 380 -1.09 -24.50 15.74
CA HIS A 380 -1.66 -23.92 14.50
C HIS A 380 -0.68 -23.85 13.33
N GLU A 381 0.63 -23.65 13.59
CA GLU A 381 1.64 -23.64 12.52
C GLU A 381 1.77 -24.99 11.79
N CYS A 382 1.61 -26.09 12.54
CA CYS A 382 1.57 -27.42 11.95
C CYS A 382 0.28 -27.60 11.13
N GLY A 383 -0.87 -27.20 11.68
CA GLY A 383 -2.15 -27.22 10.97
C GLY A 383 -2.14 -26.42 9.68
N ASP A 384 -1.55 -25.25 9.69
CA ASP A 384 -1.40 -24.39 8.48
C ASP A 384 -0.58 -25.09 7.37
N ARG A 385 0.48 -25.81 7.74
CA ARG A 385 1.26 -26.60 6.77
C ARG A 385 0.47 -27.78 6.23
N VAL A 386 -0.30 -28.43 7.07
CA VAL A 386 -1.20 -29.51 6.66
C VAL A 386 -2.24 -28.99 5.67
N LEU A 387 -2.87 -27.84 5.93
CA LEU A 387 -3.85 -27.24 5.03
C LEU A 387 -3.25 -26.87 3.67
N LYS A 388 -2.00 -26.37 3.64
CA LYS A 388 -1.28 -26.14 2.39
C LYS A 388 -1.04 -27.43 1.61
N GLU A 389 -0.69 -28.51 2.32
CA GLU A 389 -0.46 -29.81 1.70
C GLU A 389 -1.77 -30.43 1.20
N ILE A 390 -2.88 -30.32 1.94
CA ILE A 390 -4.22 -30.71 1.49
C ILE A 390 -4.58 -29.98 0.18
N ALA A 391 -4.45 -28.65 0.18
CA ALA A 391 -4.73 -27.83 -0.99
C ALA A 391 -3.89 -28.25 -2.22
N ARG A 392 -2.62 -28.58 -2.00
CA ARG A 392 -1.71 -29.06 -3.04
C ARG A 392 -2.16 -30.44 -3.58
N ARG A 393 -2.53 -31.36 -2.70
CA ARG A 393 -3.00 -32.71 -3.08
C ARG A 393 -4.30 -32.65 -3.86
N ILE A 394 -5.29 -31.90 -3.37
CA ILE A 394 -6.55 -31.68 -4.09
C ILE A 394 -6.25 -31.15 -5.50
N ARG A 395 -5.47 -30.06 -5.60
CA ARG A 395 -5.17 -29.45 -6.90
C ARG A 395 -4.46 -30.40 -7.87
N LYS A 396 -3.60 -31.30 -7.37
CA LYS A 396 -2.87 -32.29 -8.18
C LYS A 396 -3.79 -33.41 -8.71
N SER A 397 -4.83 -33.73 -7.96
CA SER A 397 -5.77 -34.83 -8.27
C SER A 397 -6.93 -34.39 -9.17
N LEU A 398 -7.09 -33.10 -9.42
CA LEU A 398 -8.15 -32.53 -10.24
C LEU A 398 -7.80 -32.57 -11.74
N ASN A 399 -8.86 -32.73 -12.57
CA ASN A 399 -8.76 -32.57 -14.02
C ASN A 399 -8.70 -31.10 -14.42
N GLU A 400 -8.42 -30.80 -15.70
CA GLU A 400 -8.33 -29.42 -16.21
C GLU A 400 -9.62 -28.61 -16.04
N ASP A 401 -10.77 -29.26 -16.11
CA ASP A 401 -12.08 -28.61 -16.00
C ASP A 401 -12.57 -28.50 -14.55
N ASP A 402 -11.88 -29.06 -13.58
CA ASP A 402 -12.27 -29.03 -12.19
C ASP A 402 -11.73 -27.78 -11.49
N LEU A 403 -12.52 -27.18 -10.62
CA LEU A 403 -12.15 -26.01 -9.84
C LEU A 403 -12.19 -26.30 -8.35
N VAL A 404 -11.18 -25.89 -7.62
CA VAL A 404 -11.08 -26.05 -6.17
C VAL A 404 -11.10 -24.71 -5.46
N PHE A 405 -11.81 -24.68 -4.34
CA PHE A 405 -11.98 -23.52 -3.46
C PHE A 405 -11.73 -23.93 -2.01
N ARG A 406 -11.27 -22.98 -1.21
CA ARG A 406 -11.27 -23.13 0.25
C ARG A 406 -12.24 -22.13 0.85
N LEU A 407 -13.22 -22.61 1.63
CA LEU A 407 -14.26 -21.75 2.23
C LEU A 407 -13.80 -21.14 3.55
N GLY A 408 -13.01 -21.88 4.33
CA GLY A 408 -12.46 -21.51 5.62
C GLY A 408 -12.08 -22.76 6.43
N GLY A 409 -11.29 -22.60 7.48
CA GLY A 409 -10.88 -23.74 8.31
C GLY A 409 -10.30 -24.89 7.48
N ASP A 410 -10.86 -26.07 7.62
CA ASP A 410 -10.55 -27.33 6.94
C ASP A 410 -11.56 -27.70 5.84
N GLU A 411 -12.42 -26.74 5.43
CA GLU A 411 -13.45 -26.92 4.43
C GLU A 411 -12.96 -26.56 3.03
N PHE A 412 -13.07 -27.54 2.11
CA PHE A 412 -12.75 -27.35 0.70
C PHE A 412 -13.97 -27.68 -0.17
N VAL A 413 -14.08 -27.00 -1.30
CA VAL A 413 -15.12 -27.26 -2.29
C VAL A 413 -14.48 -27.50 -3.64
N VAL A 414 -14.93 -28.56 -4.32
CA VAL A 414 -14.58 -28.83 -5.72
C VAL A 414 -15.83 -28.71 -6.56
N ILE A 415 -15.75 -28.03 -7.68
CA ILE A 415 -16.80 -28.01 -8.71
C ILE A 415 -16.25 -28.72 -9.94
N SER A 416 -16.97 -29.69 -10.44
CA SER A 416 -16.63 -30.45 -11.63
C SER A 416 -17.84 -30.60 -12.55
N PRO A 417 -17.65 -30.82 -13.87
CA PRO A 417 -18.72 -31.24 -14.75
C PRO A 417 -19.33 -32.57 -14.28
N PHE A 418 -20.66 -32.62 -14.15
CA PHE A 418 -21.34 -33.86 -13.79
C PHE A 418 -21.56 -34.72 -15.02
N VAL A 419 -20.99 -35.92 -15.04
CA VAL A 419 -21.13 -36.87 -16.14
C VAL A 419 -22.17 -37.94 -15.76
N ASN A 420 -21.97 -38.64 -14.66
CA ASN A 420 -22.90 -39.59 -14.04
C ASN A 420 -22.44 -39.89 -12.59
N GLU A 421 -23.30 -40.45 -11.81
CA GLU A 421 -23.04 -40.76 -10.39
C GLU A 421 -21.84 -41.68 -10.18
N LYS A 422 -21.72 -42.73 -10.99
CA LYS A 422 -20.64 -43.72 -10.85
C LYS A 422 -19.26 -43.08 -11.04
N THR A 423 -19.09 -42.32 -12.13
CA THR A 423 -17.82 -41.66 -12.43
C THR A 423 -17.49 -40.61 -11.36
N THR A 424 -18.49 -39.83 -10.94
CA THR A 424 -18.29 -38.79 -9.91
C THR A 424 -17.93 -39.41 -8.56
N LEU A 425 -18.54 -40.54 -8.18
CA LEU A 425 -18.16 -41.31 -6.98
C LEU A 425 -16.74 -41.87 -7.07
N GLU A 426 -16.37 -42.44 -8.19
CA GLU A 426 -15.01 -42.96 -8.41
C GLU A 426 -13.96 -41.85 -8.29
N ASN A 427 -14.19 -40.72 -8.93
CA ASN A 427 -13.32 -39.54 -8.84
C ASN A 427 -13.26 -39.01 -7.40
N GLY A 428 -14.41 -38.88 -6.72
CA GLY A 428 -14.47 -38.44 -5.34
C GLY A 428 -13.70 -39.38 -4.38
N ARG A 429 -13.87 -40.72 -4.56
CA ARG A 429 -13.11 -41.69 -3.76
C ARG A 429 -11.62 -41.63 -3.99
N HIS A 430 -11.20 -41.44 -5.25
CA HIS A 430 -9.79 -41.24 -5.59
C HIS A 430 -9.24 -39.97 -4.92
N LEU A 431 -9.97 -38.86 -5.01
CA LEU A 431 -9.59 -37.61 -4.40
C LEU A 431 -9.46 -37.74 -2.88
N ILE A 432 -10.42 -38.35 -2.21
CA ILE A 432 -10.36 -38.57 -0.76
C ILE A 432 -9.18 -39.48 -0.39
N ALA A 433 -8.90 -40.55 -1.15
CA ALA A 433 -7.76 -41.40 -0.91
C ALA A 433 -6.42 -40.66 -0.97
N GLU A 434 -6.24 -39.77 -1.97
CA GLU A 434 -5.05 -38.92 -2.09
C GLU A 434 -4.93 -37.89 -0.95
N VAL A 435 -6.06 -37.34 -0.51
CA VAL A 435 -6.11 -36.37 0.59
C VAL A 435 -5.86 -37.04 1.93
N THR A 436 -6.28 -38.30 2.14
CA THR A 436 -6.11 -39.01 3.39
C THR A 436 -4.79 -39.78 3.51
N ASP A 437 -3.94 -39.78 2.48
CA ASP A 437 -2.64 -40.39 2.56
C ASP A 437 -1.74 -39.71 3.63
N THR A 438 -0.76 -40.43 4.13
CA THR A 438 0.10 -40.02 5.24
C THR A 438 0.70 -38.60 5.01
N TYR A 439 0.55 -37.78 6.03
CA TYR A 439 1.16 -36.45 6.10
C TYR A 439 2.52 -36.55 6.79
N SER A 440 3.54 -35.90 6.19
CA SER A 440 4.86 -35.76 6.78
C SER A 440 5.16 -34.27 6.98
N VAL A 441 5.06 -33.82 8.22
CA VAL A 441 5.31 -32.44 8.59
C VAL A 441 6.32 -32.41 9.75
N ASP A 442 7.45 -31.72 9.57
CA ASP A 442 8.55 -31.61 10.56
C ASP A 442 9.08 -32.96 11.08
N GLY A 443 9.16 -33.95 10.21
CA GLY A 443 9.64 -35.30 10.57
C GLY A 443 8.62 -36.13 11.36
N ARG A 444 7.39 -35.64 11.50
CA ARG A 444 6.27 -36.37 12.12
C ARG A 444 5.36 -36.92 11.03
N HIS A 445 4.86 -38.11 11.26
CA HIS A 445 3.93 -38.79 10.33
C HIS A 445 2.60 -39.00 11.02
N PHE A 446 1.52 -38.63 10.36
CA PHE A 446 0.17 -38.81 10.84
C PHE A 446 -0.82 -38.94 9.67
N MET A 447 -1.94 -39.53 9.92
CA MET A 447 -3.02 -39.69 8.95
C MET A 447 -4.22 -38.86 9.39
N LEU A 448 -4.87 -38.22 8.43
CA LEU A 448 -6.14 -37.53 8.65
C LEU A 448 -7.21 -38.16 7.77
N GLY A 449 -8.37 -38.43 8.35
CA GLY A 449 -9.53 -38.78 7.58
C GLY A 449 -10.12 -37.58 6.87
N ALA A 450 -10.88 -37.80 5.83
CA ALA A 450 -11.69 -36.79 5.17
C ALA A 450 -13.04 -37.41 4.76
N SER A 451 -14.07 -36.56 4.73
CA SER A 451 -15.40 -36.90 4.26
C SER A 451 -15.86 -35.98 3.17
N MET A 452 -16.50 -36.49 2.14
CA MET A 452 -16.97 -35.72 1.00
C MET A 452 -18.47 -35.92 0.79
N GLY A 453 -19.18 -34.80 0.65
CA GLY A 453 -20.56 -34.78 0.20
C GLY A 453 -20.66 -34.19 -1.21
N ILE A 454 -21.53 -34.76 -2.01
CA ILE A 454 -21.74 -34.37 -3.40
C ILE A 454 -23.19 -33.93 -3.61
N ALA A 455 -23.38 -32.73 -4.20
CA ALA A 455 -24.67 -32.23 -4.64
C ALA A 455 -24.62 -31.91 -6.15
N ARG A 456 -25.71 -32.22 -6.86
CA ARG A 456 -25.85 -32.07 -8.32
C ARG A 456 -26.65 -30.81 -8.65
N PHE A 457 -26.16 -30.05 -9.61
CA PHE A 457 -26.94 -28.96 -10.20
C PHE A 457 -27.56 -29.43 -11.52
N PRO A 458 -28.87 -29.19 -11.76
CA PRO A 458 -29.81 -28.42 -10.91
C PRO A 458 -30.64 -29.28 -9.94
N GLU A 459 -30.43 -30.60 -9.86
CA GLU A 459 -31.27 -31.58 -9.15
C GLU A 459 -31.34 -31.30 -7.65
N ASP A 460 -30.18 -31.13 -7.00
CA ASP A 460 -30.06 -31.04 -5.53
C ASP A 460 -30.00 -29.56 -5.04
N GLY A 461 -30.09 -28.61 -5.98
CA GLY A 461 -30.14 -27.17 -5.66
C GLY A 461 -30.12 -26.26 -6.90
N ARG A 462 -30.87 -25.17 -6.83
CA ARG A 462 -31.00 -24.21 -7.95
C ARG A 462 -30.11 -22.97 -7.80
N ASN A 463 -29.46 -22.81 -6.69
CA ASN A 463 -28.50 -21.74 -6.42
C ASN A 463 -27.34 -22.28 -5.59
N LEU A 464 -26.26 -21.51 -5.50
CA LEU A 464 -25.04 -21.95 -4.82
C LEU A 464 -25.28 -22.28 -3.34
N ASP A 465 -26.09 -21.49 -2.63
CA ASP A 465 -26.34 -21.72 -1.20
C ASP A 465 -27.11 -23.03 -0.96
N GLN A 466 -28.05 -23.40 -1.85
CA GLN A 466 -28.74 -24.67 -1.78
C GLN A 466 -27.79 -25.82 -2.06
N LEU A 467 -26.97 -25.74 -3.11
CA LEU A 467 -26.00 -26.78 -3.44
C LEU A 467 -24.96 -26.99 -2.33
N LEU A 468 -24.42 -25.89 -1.78
CA LEU A 468 -23.49 -25.96 -0.65
C LEU A 468 -24.15 -26.63 0.55
N ARG A 469 -25.40 -26.28 0.87
CA ARG A 469 -26.16 -26.92 1.97
C ARG A 469 -26.39 -28.40 1.71
N SER A 470 -26.81 -28.77 0.50
CA SER A 470 -27.05 -30.17 0.15
C SER A 470 -25.77 -31.01 0.19
N ALA A 471 -24.66 -30.46 -0.30
CA ALA A 471 -23.37 -31.12 -0.25
C ALA A 471 -22.82 -31.20 1.19
N ASP A 472 -23.01 -30.20 2.03
CA ASP A 472 -22.65 -30.22 3.45
C ASP A 472 -23.46 -31.31 4.21
N ILE A 473 -24.77 -31.37 3.99
CA ILE A 473 -25.62 -32.41 4.57
C ILE A 473 -25.16 -33.82 4.17
N SER A 474 -24.84 -34.03 2.90
CA SER A 474 -24.35 -35.32 2.42
C SER A 474 -22.94 -35.64 2.94
N MET A 475 -22.08 -34.62 3.12
CA MET A 475 -20.78 -34.80 3.77
C MET A 475 -20.92 -35.19 5.24
N TYR A 476 -21.84 -34.53 5.97
CA TYR A 476 -22.15 -34.90 7.35
C TYR A 476 -22.65 -36.38 7.44
N GLU A 477 -23.49 -36.82 6.50
CA GLU A 477 -23.95 -38.18 6.43
C GLU A 477 -22.82 -39.17 6.09
N ALA A 478 -21.92 -38.79 5.16
CA ALA A 478 -20.72 -39.59 4.86
C ALA A 478 -19.85 -39.76 6.12
N LYS A 479 -19.66 -38.70 6.88
CA LYS A 479 -18.89 -38.71 8.14
C LYS A 479 -19.55 -39.60 9.20
N ARG A 480 -20.89 -39.54 9.32
CA ARG A 480 -21.68 -40.33 10.24
C ARG A 480 -21.59 -41.82 9.93
N GLN A 481 -21.70 -42.15 8.65
CA GLN A 481 -21.67 -43.56 8.19
C GLN A 481 -20.26 -44.12 7.99
N ARG A 482 -19.22 -43.30 8.29
CA ARG A 482 -17.80 -43.61 8.03
C ARG A 482 -17.53 -43.97 6.57
N MET A 483 -18.27 -43.35 5.65
CA MET A 483 -18.05 -43.47 4.21
C MET A 483 -17.15 -42.31 3.71
N PRO A 484 -16.28 -42.56 2.75
CA PRO A 484 -15.42 -41.50 2.21
C PRO A 484 -16.20 -40.45 1.40
N VAL A 485 -17.26 -40.88 0.70
CA VAL A 485 -18.03 -40.05 -0.23
C VAL A 485 -19.50 -40.43 -0.21
N CYS A 486 -20.38 -39.43 -0.19
CA CYS A 486 -21.83 -39.62 -0.25
C CYS A 486 -22.49 -38.60 -1.19
N PHE A 487 -23.46 -39.03 -2.00
CA PHE A 487 -24.35 -38.11 -2.72
C PHE A 487 -25.47 -37.62 -1.82
N PHE A 488 -25.93 -36.41 -2.05
CA PHE A 488 -27.12 -35.90 -1.39
C PHE A 488 -28.36 -36.66 -1.84
N GLU A 489 -29.21 -36.96 -0.89
CA GLU A 489 -30.55 -37.47 -1.07
C GLU A 489 -31.53 -36.70 -0.18
N ASP A 490 -32.74 -36.40 -0.64
CA ASP A 490 -33.71 -35.57 0.10
C ASP A 490 -33.97 -36.05 1.54
N ARG A 491 -34.01 -37.38 1.75
CA ARG A 491 -34.15 -37.97 3.08
C ARG A 491 -33.06 -37.57 4.08
N MET A 492 -31.90 -37.23 3.61
CA MET A 492 -30.77 -36.83 4.47
C MET A 492 -31.01 -35.43 5.12
N GLN A 493 -31.75 -34.58 4.45
CA GLN A 493 -32.11 -33.26 5.00
C GLN A 493 -33.01 -33.44 6.24
N ASP A 494 -34.01 -34.31 6.16
CA ASP A 494 -34.91 -34.55 7.28
C ASP A 494 -34.16 -35.18 8.46
N THR A 495 -33.28 -36.15 8.18
CA THR A 495 -32.44 -36.81 9.20
C THR A 495 -31.49 -35.76 9.86
N TYR A 496 -30.87 -34.90 9.09
CA TYR A 496 -29.97 -33.85 9.59
C TYR A 496 -30.69 -32.88 10.51
N LEU A 497 -31.85 -32.37 10.09
CA LEU A 497 -32.66 -31.46 10.90
C LEU A 497 -33.15 -32.15 12.21
N ARG A 498 -33.51 -33.43 12.12
CA ARG A 498 -33.90 -34.22 13.29
C ARG A 498 -32.74 -34.40 14.27
N ASN A 499 -31.54 -34.69 13.78
CA ASN A 499 -30.33 -34.82 14.62
C ASN A 499 -29.96 -33.51 15.34
N ILE A 500 -30.05 -32.35 14.66
CA ILE A 500 -29.86 -31.03 15.29
C ILE A 500 -30.91 -30.82 16.40
N ALA A 501 -32.16 -31.15 16.14
CA ALA A 501 -33.23 -31.04 17.16
C ALA A 501 -32.93 -31.95 18.35
N ILE A 502 -32.53 -33.21 18.10
CA ILE A 502 -32.11 -34.16 19.16
C ILE A 502 -30.96 -33.56 19.98
N GLU A 503 -29.89 -33.10 19.34
CA GLU A 503 -28.73 -32.54 20.05
C GLU A 503 -29.16 -31.37 20.96
N HIS A 504 -29.94 -30.45 20.44
CA HIS A 504 -30.39 -29.28 21.19
C HIS A 504 -31.23 -29.64 22.41
N LEU A 505 -32.21 -30.55 22.22
CA LEU A 505 -33.16 -30.94 23.29
C LEU A 505 -32.50 -31.86 24.31
N LEU A 506 -31.57 -32.71 23.90
CA LEU A 506 -30.92 -33.68 24.77
C LEU A 506 -30.03 -32.99 25.85
N ARG A 507 -29.50 -31.78 25.58
CA ARG A 507 -28.72 -30.99 26.55
C ARG A 507 -29.49 -30.66 27.82
N THR A 508 -30.82 -30.62 27.76
CA THR A 508 -31.68 -30.32 28.92
C THR A 508 -32.56 -31.49 29.32
N ALA A 509 -32.57 -32.57 28.58
CA ALA A 509 -33.45 -33.71 28.79
C ALA A 509 -33.31 -34.38 30.17
N VAL A 510 -32.08 -34.43 30.70
CA VAL A 510 -31.83 -34.97 32.07
C VAL A 510 -32.44 -34.03 33.12
N ILE A 511 -32.28 -32.73 33.00
CA ILE A 511 -32.80 -31.72 33.96
C ILE A 511 -34.33 -31.71 33.92
N ASN A 512 -34.91 -31.88 32.74
CA ASN A 512 -36.37 -31.89 32.54
C ASN A 512 -37.04 -33.21 32.93
N ASN A 513 -36.28 -34.21 33.40
CA ASN A 513 -36.76 -35.57 33.69
C ASN A 513 -37.41 -36.28 32.50
N GLU A 514 -36.90 -36.01 31.30
CA GLU A 514 -37.37 -36.62 30.06
C GLU A 514 -36.67 -37.98 29.80
N ILE A 515 -35.51 -38.21 30.47
CA ILE A 515 -34.75 -39.46 30.43
C ILE A 515 -35.15 -40.35 31.59
N TYR A 516 -35.51 -41.58 31.29
CA TYR A 516 -35.84 -42.61 32.29
C TYR A 516 -35.29 -43.95 31.91
N MET A 517 -35.32 -44.91 32.87
CA MET A 517 -34.79 -46.24 32.68
C MET A 517 -35.94 -47.26 32.55
N MET A 518 -35.74 -48.25 31.69
CA MET A 518 -36.49 -49.48 31.66
C MET A 518 -35.52 -50.64 31.88
N TYR A 519 -36.06 -51.74 32.40
CA TYR A 519 -35.27 -52.88 32.83
C TYR A 519 -35.79 -54.14 32.14
N GLN A 520 -34.90 -54.82 31.41
CA GLN A 520 -35.30 -56.06 30.75
C GLN A 520 -34.75 -57.27 31.52
N PRO A 521 -35.63 -58.19 32.00
CA PRO A 521 -35.22 -59.40 32.71
C PRO A 521 -34.35 -60.32 31.85
N GLN A 522 -33.30 -60.87 32.49
CA GLN A 522 -32.43 -61.92 31.98
C GLN A 522 -32.68 -63.17 32.75
N VAL A 523 -32.76 -64.31 32.06
CA VAL A 523 -33.04 -65.61 32.68
C VAL A 523 -31.96 -66.65 32.33
N ASP A 524 -31.73 -67.64 33.20
CA ASP A 524 -30.85 -68.75 32.90
C ASP A 524 -31.52 -69.79 31.95
N SER A 525 -30.79 -70.86 31.58
CA SER A 525 -31.26 -71.91 30.70
C SER A 525 -32.51 -72.66 31.24
N THR A 526 -32.82 -72.52 32.53
CA THR A 526 -34.04 -73.12 33.16
C THR A 526 -35.22 -72.13 33.17
N GLY A 527 -35.02 -70.88 32.78
CA GLY A 527 -36.00 -69.77 32.81
C GLY A 527 -36.04 -69.02 34.16
N LYS A 528 -35.11 -69.28 35.07
CA LYS A 528 -35.02 -68.62 36.36
C LYS A 528 -34.39 -67.25 36.18
N PHE A 529 -34.91 -66.21 36.82
CA PHE A 529 -34.41 -64.86 36.80
C PHE A 529 -32.97 -64.76 37.40
N ILE A 530 -32.04 -64.10 36.68
CA ILE A 530 -30.64 -63.97 37.06
C ILE A 530 -30.15 -62.54 37.05
N GLY A 531 -30.81 -61.64 36.30
CA GLY A 531 -30.39 -60.29 36.16
C GLY A 531 -31.32 -59.41 35.34
N VAL A 532 -30.89 -58.14 35.17
CA VAL A 532 -31.60 -57.17 34.31
C VAL A 532 -30.59 -56.38 33.45
N GLU A 533 -31.00 -56.08 32.24
CA GLU A 533 -30.33 -55.06 31.43
C GLU A 533 -31.04 -53.71 31.59
N CYS A 534 -30.25 -52.66 31.84
CA CYS A 534 -30.72 -51.29 32.01
C CYS A 534 -30.76 -50.56 30.66
N LEU A 535 -31.96 -50.22 30.24
CA LEU A 535 -32.22 -49.66 28.94
C LEU A 535 -32.73 -48.21 29.07
N VAL A 536 -31.91 -47.24 28.64
CA VAL A 536 -32.30 -45.81 28.66
C VAL A 536 -33.42 -45.51 27.67
N ARG A 537 -34.34 -44.67 28.05
CA ARG A 537 -35.47 -44.20 27.23
C ARG A 537 -35.57 -42.69 27.33
N TRP A 538 -35.92 -42.07 26.24
CA TRP A 538 -36.16 -40.64 26.19
C TRP A 538 -37.53 -40.33 25.62
N GLU A 539 -38.27 -39.48 26.32
CA GLU A 539 -39.59 -39.04 25.90
C GLU A 539 -39.62 -37.53 25.87
N ASN A 540 -39.96 -36.95 24.70
CA ASN A 540 -39.98 -35.50 24.51
C ASN A 540 -41.17 -35.13 23.61
N GLU A 541 -42.04 -34.25 24.11
CA GLU A 541 -43.27 -33.84 23.39
C GLU A 541 -42.94 -33.14 22.05
N THR A 542 -41.89 -32.31 21.99
CA THR A 542 -41.49 -31.61 20.77
C THR A 542 -41.03 -32.57 19.66
N MET A 543 -40.47 -33.71 20.04
CA MET A 543 -40.05 -34.76 19.12
C MET A 543 -41.16 -35.74 18.73
N GLY A 544 -42.39 -35.51 19.24
CA GLY A 544 -43.57 -36.35 18.99
C GLY A 544 -43.70 -37.57 19.93
N GLY A 545 -43.07 -37.53 21.08
CA GLY A 545 -43.13 -38.55 22.13
C GLY A 545 -41.81 -39.30 22.30
N ARG A 546 -41.85 -40.65 22.22
CA ARG A 546 -40.67 -41.49 22.47
C ARG A 546 -39.63 -41.35 21.36
N VAL A 547 -38.38 -40.99 21.72
CA VAL A 547 -37.21 -40.96 20.85
C VAL A 547 -36.41 -42.25 21.08
N PRO A 548 -36.22 -43.10 20.05
CA PRO A 548 -35.51 -44.37 20.20
C PRO A 548 -34.01 -44.17 20.52
N PRO A 549 -33.39 -45.05 21.32
CA PRO A 549 -31.98 -44.98 21.70
C PRO A 549 -31.01 -44.97 20.50
N ASP A 550 -31.29 -45.73 19.46
CA ASP A 550 -30.55 -45.82 18.21
C ASP A 550 -30.50 -44.47 17.44
N GLN A 551 -31.42 -43.55 17.74
CA GLN A 551 -31.42 -42.19 17.16
C GLN A 551 -30.66 -41.19 18.03
N PHE A 552 -30.85 -41.19 19.36
CA PHE A 552 -30.28 -40.13 20.19
C PHE A 552 -28.91 -40.49 20.79
N ILE A 553 -28.56 -41.74 21.00
CA ILE A 553 -27.24 -42.12 21.52
C ILE A 553 -26.13 -41.76 20.54
N PRO A 554 -26.21 -42.06 19.22
CA PRO A 554 -25.18 -41.64 18.29
C PRO A 554 -25.02 -40.11 18.21
N VAL A 555 -26.12 -39.35 18.36
CA VAL A 555 -26.09 -37.89 18.42
C VAL A 555 -25.40 -37.39 19.70
N ALA A 556 -25.74 -38.03 20.86
CA ALA A 556 -25.08 -37.71 22.12
C ALA A 556 -23.56 -37.97 22.08
N GLU A 557 -23.14 -39.06 21.43
CA GLU A 557 -21.72 -39.38 21.24
C GLU A 557 -21.03 -38.33 20.39
N GLN A 558 -21.60 -37.94 19.24
CA GLN A 558 -21.02 -36.96 18.34
C GLN A 558 -20.95 -35.57 18.98
N ALA A 559 -22.00 -35.21 19.74
CA ALA A 559 -22.09 -33.92 20.43
C ALA A 559 -21.26 -33.85 21.72
N GLY A 560 -20.58 -34.93 22.12
CA GLY A 560 -19.81 -34.99 23.37
C GLY A 560 -20.65 -34.96 24.64
N LEU A 561 -21.94 -35.36 24.58
CA LEU A 561 -22.87 -35.36 25.70
C LEU A 561 -22.86 -36.69 26.51
N MET A 562 -22.18 -37.73 26.01
CA MET A 562 -22.14 -39.05 26.65
C MET A 562 -21.55 -39.05 28.05
N PRO A 563 -20.52 -38.27 28.43
CA PRO A 563 -20.01 -38.27 29.80
C PRO A 563 -21.10 -37.91 30.84
N GLU A 564 -21.91 -36.90 30.53
CA GLU A 564 -23.00 -36.44 31.42
C GLU A 564 -24.18 -37.38 31.38
N LEU A 565 -24.66 -37.77 30.20
CA LEU A 565 -25.78 -38.69 29.99
C LEU A 565 -25.46 -40.08 30.56
N GLY A 566 -24.28 -40.60 30.26
CA GLY A 566 -23.86 -41.92 30.74
C GLY A 566 -23.67 -41.96 32.26
N THR A 567 -23.19 -40.89 32.89
CA THR A 567 -23.13 -40.77 34.35
C THR A 567 -24.54 -40.80 34.95
N PHE A 568 -25.48 -40.07 34.36
CA PHE A 568 -26.90 -40.12 34.79
C PHE A 568 -27.50 -41.50 34.65
N ILE A 569 -27.31 -42.20 33.52
CA ILE A 569 -27.79 -43.54 33.25
C ILE A 569 -27.24 -44.49 34.31
N LEU A 570 -25.92 -44.48 34.55
CA LEU A 570 -25.26 -45.33 35.54
C LEU A 570 -25.80 -45.06 36.95
N GLN A 571 -25.85 -43.81 37.36
CA GLN A 571 -26.33 -43.42 38.68
C GLN A 571 -27.79 -43.86 38.88
N ARG A 572 -28.65 -43.59 37.93
CA ARG A 572 -30.08 -43.92 38.04
C ARG A 572 -30.31 -45.42 38.07
N SER A 573 -29.63 -46.16 37.19
CA SER A 573 -29.72 -47.62 37.15
C SER A 573 -29.29 -48.29 38.45
N LEU A 574 -28.11 -47.91 38.98
CA LEU A 574 -27.58 -48.50 40.21
C LEU A 574 -28.43 -48.15 41.44
N GLN A 575 -28.96 -46.92 41.52
CA GLN A 575 -29.81 -46.51 42.64
C GLN A 575 -31.14 -47.25 42.64
N GLU A 576 -31.82 -47.36 41.49
CA GLU A 576 -33.12 -48.07 41.39
C GLU A 576 -32.93 -49.53 41.61
N MET A 577 -31.89 -50.15 41.07
CA MET A 577 -31.65 -51.59 41.26
C MET A 577 -31.19 -51.92 42.68
N ALA A 578 -30.38 -51.07 43.32
CA ALA A 578 -30.05 -51.26 44.75
C ALA A 578 -31.32 -51.21 45.64
N ALA A 579 -32.23 -50.26 45.32
CA ALA A 579 -33.53 -50.25 46.07
C ALA A 579 -34.34 -51.56 45.90
N ILE A 580 -34.46 -52.02 44.67
CA ILE A 580 -35.16 -53.27 44.37
C ILE A 580 -34.51 -54.49 45.06
N GLN A 581 -33.15 -54.60 45.04
CA GLN A 581 -32.45 -55.71 45.72
C GLN A 581 -32.66 -55.63 47.22
N ASN A 582 -32.68 -54.46 47.81
CA ASN A 582 -32.95 -54.30 49.26
C ASN A 582 -34.40 -54.62 49.61
N GLU A 583 -35.37 -54.25 48.77
CA GLU A 583 -36.77 -54.49 48.97
C GLU A 583 -37.11 -55.98 48.85
N THR A 584 -36.54 -56.69 47.87
CA THR A 584 -36.82 -58.06 47.54
C THR A 584 -35.89 -59.06 48.22
N ALA A 585 -34.78 -58.62 48.81
CA ALA A 585 -33.69 -59.46 49.33
C ALA A 585 -33.06 -60.39 48.25
N LEU A 586 -33.29 -60.13 46.97
CA LEU A 586 -32.73 -60.90 45.85
C LEU A 586 -31.41 -60.29 45.40
N GLU A 587 -30.38 -61.10 45.23
CA GLU A 587 -29.16 -60.75 44.56
C GLU A 587 -29.19 -61.11 43.09
N PHE A 588 -29.10 -60.18 42.18
CA PHE A 588 -29.12 -60.41 40.74
C PHE A 588 -28.17 -59.46 40.03
N SER A 589 -27.74 -59.79 38.81
CA SER A 589 -26.85 -58.99 38.02
C SER A 589 -27.57 -57.77 37.43
N VAL A 590 -26.81 -56.61 37.31
CA VAL A 590 -27.29 -55.40 36.70
C VAL A 590 -26.33 -55.03 35.59
N SER A 591 -26.81 -55.14 34.35
CA SER A 591 -26.07 -54.83 33.15
C SER A 591 -26.34 -53.38 32.71
N VAL A 592 -25.30 -52.65 32.46
CA VAL A 592 -25.37 -51.21 31.99
C VAL A 592 -24.51 -51.02 30.75
N ASN A 593 -25.13 -50.50 29.69
CA ASN A 593 -24.46 -50.17 28.43
C ASN A 593 -23.53 -48.97 28.60
N ILE A 594 -22.27 -49.09 28.17
CA ILE A 594 -21.25 -48.05 28.23
C ILE A 594 -20.75 -47.74 26.82
N SER A 595 -20.84 -46.47 26.41
CA SER A 595 -20.31 -46.06 25.11
C SER A 595 -18.78 -46.05 25.10
N VAL A 596 -18.19 -46.29 23.92
CA VAL A 596 -16.72 -46.28 23.75
C VAL A 596 -16.12 -44.93 24.16
N ARG A 597 -16.77 -43.83 23.84
CA ARG A 597 -16.31 -42.49 24.22
C ARG A 597 -16.36 -42.21 25.71
N GLN A 598 -17.39 -42.75 26.39
CA GLN A 598 -17.49 -42.68 27.84
C GLN A 598 -16.42 -43.54 28.50
N PHE A 599 -16.22 -44.79 27.99
CA PHE A 599 -15.26 -45.75 28.51
C PHE A 599 -13.82 -45.21 28.47
N LEU A 600 -13.43 -44.55 27.34
CA LEU A 600 -12.10 -43.96 27.15
C LEU A 600 -11.92 -42.56 27.78
N HIS A 601 -12.97 -42.02 28.39
CA HIS A 601 -12.88 -40.68 29.01
C HIS A 601 -11.97 -40.71 30.24
N GLU A 602 -11.08 -39.74 30.34
CA GLU A 602 -10.18 -39.60 31.49
C GLU A 602 -10.98 -39.50 32.81
N GLY A 603 -10.67 -40.36 33.76
CA GLY A 603 -11.41 -40.41 35.05
C GLY A 603 -12.64 -41.31 35.06
N PHE A 604 -12.98 -42.05 33.99
CA PHE A 604 -14.12 -42.94 33.94
C PHE A 604 -14.15 -43.95 35.09
N LEU A 605 -13.05 -44.69 35.33
CA LEU A 605 -12.97 -45.67 36.41
C LEU A 605 -13.24 -45.04 37.78
N SER A 606 -12.73 -43.88 38.04
CA SER A 606 -12.96 -43.16 39.29
C SER A 606 -14.42 -42.78 39.48
N SER A 607 -15.08 -42.28 38.43
CA SER A 607 -16.50 -41.94 38.43
C SER A 607 -17.37 -43.17 38.62
N LEU A 608 -17.09 -44.27 37.91
CA LEU A 608 -17.76 -45.56 38.05
C LEU A 608 -17.74 -46.06 39.48
N LEU A 609 -16.56 -46.14 40.09
CA LEU A 609 -16.41 -46.61 41.48
C LEU A 609 -17.11 -45.67 42.48
N GLN A 610 -17.14 -44.37 42.23
CA GLN A 610 -17.88 -43.43 43.07
C GLN A 610 -19.39 -43.71 43.04
N GLU A 611 -19.98 -43.93 41.86
CA GLU A 611 -21.42 -44.19 41.74
C GLU A 611 -21.79 -45.59 42.32
N ILE A 612 -20.94 -46.59 42.12
CA ILE A 612 -21.14 -47.91 42.76
C ILE A 612 -21.12 -47.79 44.29
N ASN A 613 -20.13 -47.10 44.86
CA ASN A 613 -20.08 -46.90 46.30
C ASN A 613 -21.28 -46.10 46.83
N ARG A 614 -21.78 -45.12 46.07
CA ARG A 614 -22.95 -44.32 46.44
C ARG A 614 -24.23 -45.18 46.46
N SER A 615 -24.39 -46.11 45.50
CA SER A 615 -25.55 -47.02 45.44
C SER A 615 -25.53 -48.09 46.51
N GLY A 616 -24.34 -48.46 47.02
CA GLY A 616 -24.16 -49.55 47.95
C GLY A 616 -24.25 -50.97 47.35
N MET A 617 -24.27 -51.06 46.01
CA MET A 617 -24.29 -52.33 45.30
C MET A 617 -22.98 -53.12 45.44
N LYS A 618 -23.05 -54.44 45.44
CA LYS A 618 -21.83 -55.24 45.35
C LYS A 618 -21.27 -55.25 43.96
N HIS A 619 -19.97 -55.00 43.84
CA HIS A 619 -19.25 -54.91 42.57
C HIS A 619 -19.48 -56.12 41.67
N VAL A 620 -19.53 -57.34 42.23
CA VAL A 620 -19.71 -58.59 41.49
C VAL A 620 -21.10 -58.74 40.81
N LEU A 621 -22.04 -57.91 41.23
CA LEU A 621 -23.40 -57.92 40.62
C LEU A 621 -23.49 -56.89 39.45
N ILE A 622 -22.45 -56.07 39.18
CA ILE A 622 -22.43 -55.07 38.12
C ILE A 622 -21.75 -55.63 36.89
N VAL A 623 -22.42 -55.53 35.75
CA VAL A 623 -21.93 -55.92 34.45
C VAL A 623 -21.92 -54.71 33.57
N LEU A 624 -20.75 -54.37 32.99
CA LEU A 624 -20.62 -53.29 32.02
C LEU A 624 -20.66 -53.87 30.61
N GLU A 625 -21.62 -53.44 29.81
CA GLU A 625 -21.78 -53.90 28.45
C GLU A 625 -21.06 -52.93 27.49
N ILE A 626 -20.15 -53.45 26.68
CA ILE A 626 -19.34 -52.69 25.72
C ILE A 626 -19.49 -53.37 24.35
N THR A 627 -19.71 -52.56 23.31
CA THR A 627 -19.84 -53.06 21.94
C THR A 627 -18.50 -53.46 21.35
N GLU A 628 -18.51 -54.36 20.37
CA GLU A 628 -17.34 -54.80 19.62
C GLU A 628 -16.54 -53.63 18.97
N SER A 629 -17.19 -52.52 18.69
CA SER A 629 -16.56 -51.32 18.06
C SER A 629 -15.45 -50.69 18.90
N ILE A 630 -15.33 -50.99 20.18
CA ILE A 630 -14.27 -50.53 21.08
C ILE A 630 -12.87 -50.91 20.57
N PHE A 631 -12.74 -51.98 19.82
CA PHE A 631 -11.43 -52.48 19.32
C PHE A 631 -10.82 -51.69 18.17
N ILE A 632 -11.52 -50.70 17.67
CA ILE A 632 -11.02 -49.82 16.63
C ILE A 632 -10.09 -48.72 17.22
N GLU A 633 -10.17 -48.52 18.52
CA GLU A 633 -9.41 -47.49 19.27
C GLU A 633 -8.05 -48.02 19.81
N ASP A 634 -7.39 -47.27 20.70
CA ASP A 634 -6.10 -47.68 21.31
C ASP A 634 -6.24 -48.94 22.15
N MET A 635 -5.83 -50.07 21.59
CA MET A 635 -5.97 -51.41 22.17
C MET A 635 -5.25 -51.53 23.51
N GLN A 636 -4.09 -50.90 23.70
CA GLN A 636 -3.33 -51.03 24.94
C GLN A 636 -4.06 -50.35 26.09
N GLN A 637 -4.57 -49.15 25.88
CA GLN A 637 -5.35 -48.42 26.88
C GLN A 637 -6.63 -49.16 27.26
N ILE A 638 -7.31 -49.80 26.28
CA ILE A 638 -8.53 -50.55 26.50
C ILE A 638 -8.26 -51.78 27.38
N VAL A 639 -7.21 -52.56 27.06
CA VAL A 639 -6.84 -53.76 27.87
C VAL A 639 -6.51 -53.38 29.30
N GLU A 640 -5.72 -52.29 29.48
CA GLU A 640 -5.36 -51.77 30.82
C GLU A 640 -6.61 -51.39 31.63
N LEU A 641 -7.55 -50.67 31.02
CA LEU A 641 -8.76 -50.20 31.68
C LEU A 641 -9.72 -51.38 32.02
N ILE A 642 -9.97 -52.32 31.07
CA ILE A 642 -10.78 -53.50 31.31
C ILE A 642 -10.18 -54.35 32.44
N THR A 643 -8.86 -54.55 32.46
CA THR A 643 -8.18 -55.28 33.52
C THR A 643 -8.37 -54.60 34.88
N ALA A 644 -8.20 -53.25 34.94
CA ALA A 644 -8.39 -52.49 36.17
C ALA A 644 -9.85 -52.56 36.70
N ILE A 645 -10.86 -52.59 35.82
CA ILE A 645 -12.27 -52.74 36.19
C ILE A 645 -12.52 -54.15 36.71
N HIS A 646 -12.02 -55.18 36.02
CA HIS A 646 -12.16 -56.58 36.44
C HIS A 646 -11.49 -56.88 37.79
N GLU A 647 -10.31 -56.28 38.07
CA GLU A 647 -9.65 -56.37 39.36
C GLU A 647 -10.47 -55.79 40.54
N LYS A 648 -11.42 -54.87 40.25
CA LYS A 648 -12.40 -54.38 41.24
C LYS A 648 -13.59 -55.30 41.45
N GLY A 649 -13.65 -56.43 40.72
CA GLY A 649 -14.72 -57.37 40.78
C GLY A 649 -15.98 -57.02 40.00
N ILE A 650 -15.85 -56.06 39.05
CA ILE A 650 -16.91 -55.65 38.14
C ILE A 650 -16.77 -56.50 36.87
N ARG A 651 -17.85 -57.07 36.40
CA ARG A 651 -17.89 -57.96 35.21
C ARG A 651 -18.01 -57.16 33.94
N ILE A 652 -17.39 -57.63 32.85
CA ILE A 652 -17.49 -57.10 31.52
C ILE A 652 -18.23 -58.02 30.57
N SER A 653 -19.28 -57.54 29.94
CA SER A 653 -20.01 -58.19 28.88
C SER A 653 -19.72 -57.59 27.52
N MET A 654 -19.48 -58.41 26.53
CA MET A 654 -19.27 -57.93 25.14
C MET A 654 -20.56 -58.03 24.36
N ASP A 655 -21.07 -56.88 23.94
CA ASP A 655 -22.35 -56.74 23.23
C ASP A 655 -22.18 -56.75 21.72
N ASP A 656 -23.26 -57.07 20.98
CA ASP A 656 -23.37 -57.17 19.50
C ASP A 656 -22.29 -58.08 18.88
N PHE A 657 -21.87 -59.15 19.57
CA PHE A 657 -20.77 -60.00 19.12
C PHE A 657 -21.10 -60.80 17.86
N GLY A 658 -20.22 -60.66 16.85
CA GLY A 658 -20.33 -61.31 15.54
C GLY A 658 -20.86 -60.46 14.42
N THR A 659 -21.26 -59.21 14.69
CA THR A 659 -21.75 -58.28 13.65
C THR A 659 -20.61 -57.44 13.04
N GLY A 660 -19.40 -57.43 13.65
CA GLY A 660 -18.26 -56.64 13.25
C GLY A 660 -17.02 -57.43 12.81
N TYR A 661 -15.85 -56.76 12.79
CA TYR A 661 -14.55 -57.36 12.45
C TYR A 661 -13.91 -58.03 13.68
N SER A 662 -14.57 -59.03 14.27
CA SER A 662 -13.99 -59.71 15.43
C SER A 662 -12.70 -60.42 15.09
N SER A 663 -11.60 -59.89 15.58
CA SER A 663 -10.36 -60.63 15.64
C SER A 663 -10.42 -61.56 16.87
N LEU A 664 -10.63 -62.84 16.67
CA LEU A 664 -10.52 -63.85 17.72
C LEU A 664 -9.25 -63.73 18.54
N SER A 665 -8.18 -63.15 17.94
CA SER A 665 -6.93 -62.88 18.63
C SER A 665 -7.04 -61.79 19.70
N LEU A 666 -8.03 -60.88 19.59
CA LEU A 666 -8.26 -59.78 20.53
C LEU A 666 -9.06 -60.25 21.73
N LEU A 667 -10.13 -61.05 21.50
CA LEU A 667 -10.89 -61.66 22.56
C LEU A 667 -9.99 -62.53 23.45
N HIS A 668 -8.88 -63.05 22.91
CA HIS A 668 -7.93 -63.85 23.66
C HIS A 668 -7.15 -63.04 24.73
N LYS A 669 -7.04 -61.76 24.58
CA LYS A 669 -6.24 -60.87 25.45
C LYS A 669 -7.07 -60.15 26.53
N LEU A 670 -8.40 -60.20 26.42
CA LEU A 670 -9.29 -59.45 27.29
C LEU A 670 -9.93 -60.34 28.38
N PRO A 671 -10.01 -59.90 29.63
CA PRO A 671 -10.77 -60.56 30.68
C PRO A 671 -12.27 -60.22 30.55
N VAL A 672 -12.95 -60.87 29.57
CA VAL A 672 -14.38 -60.72 29.33
C VAL A 672 -15.09 -61.87 30.07
N ASP A 673 -16.17 -61.55 30.78
CA ASP A 673 -16.94 -62.49 31.59
C ASP A 673 -18.15 -63.07 30.86
N GLU A 674 -18.68 -62.24 29.88
CA GLU A 674 -19.90 -62.59 29.15
C GLU A 674 -19.84 -62.19 27.69
N LEU A 675 -20.38 -62.97 26.79
CA LEU A 675 -20.64 -62.67 25.40
C LEU A 675 -22.11 -62.66 25.09
N LYS A 676 -22.66 -61.62 24.54
CA LYS A 676 -24.04 -61.48 24.09
C LYS A 676 -24.12 -61.83 22.61
N ILE A 677 -24.97 -62.79 22.26
CA ILE A 677 -25.26 -63.20 20.89
C ILE A 677 -26.32 -62.24 20.36
N ASP A 678 -25.92 -61.44 19.33
CA ASP A 678 -26.77 -60.37 18.79
C ASP A 678 -28.11 -60.89 18.26
N ARG A 679 -29.15 -60.13 18.48
CA ARG A 679 -30.54 -60.42 18.09
C ARG A 679 -30.63 -60.76 16.60
N SER A 680 -29.89 -60.21 15.69
CA SER A 680 -29.98 -60.47 14.24
C SER A 680 -29.71 -61.94 13.88
N PHE A 681 -28.87 -62.63 14.65
CA PHE A 681 -28.65 -64.07 14.50
C PHE A 681 -29.75 -64.89 15.14
N VAL A 682 -30.26 -64.46 16.28
CA VAL A 682 -31.34 -65.18 17.01
C VAL A 682 -32.66 -65.08 16.26
N GLU A 683 -33.00 -63.95 15.66
CA GLU A 683 -34.21 -63.82 14.84
C GLU A 683 -34.26 -64.82 13.68
N GLN A 684 -33.11 -65.09 13.05
CA GLN A 684 -33.04 -65.95 11.87
C GLN A 684 -32.67 -67.42 12.19
N ILE A 685 -32.46 -67.74 13.45
CA ILE A 685 -31.91 -69.05 13.89
C ILE A 685 -32.75 -70.27 13.45
N LEU A 686 -34.05 -70.08 13.29
CA LEU A 686 -34.95 -71.19 12.89
C LEU A 686 -34.89 -71.47 11.38
N ASP A 687 -34.65 -70.45 10.55
CA ASP A 687 -34.78 -70.46 9.09
C ASP A 687 -33.49 -70.40 8.32
N ASP A 688 -32.40 -69.81 8.90
CA ASP A 688 -31.14 -69.63 8.22
C ASP A 688 -30.01 -70.47 8.81
N ILE A 689 -29.50 -71.39 8.00
CA ILE A 689 -28.36 -72.26 8.34
C ILE A 689 -27.09 -71.47 8.67
N ASN A 690 -26.87 -70.29 8.04
CA ASN A 690 -25.69 -69.46 8.32
C ASN A 690 -25.84 -68.87 9.72
N ALA A 691 -27.01 -68.37 10.08
CA ALA A 691 -27.28 -67.86 11.44
C ALA A 691 -27.03 -68.94 12.48
N GLN A 692 -27.51 -70.17 12.24
CA GLN A 692 -27.29 -71.37 13.14
C GLN A 692 -25.79 -71.66 13.30
N GLN A 693 -25.00 -71.64 12.20
CA GLN A 693 -23.57 -71.93 12.24
C GLN A 693 -22.81 -70.80 12.97
N MET A 694 -23.25 -69.53 12.82
CA MET A 694 -22.66 -68.39 13.52
C MET A 694 -22.91 -68.52 15.02
N VAL A 695 -24.16 -68.78 15.46
CA VAL A 695 -24.50 -68.96 16.86
C VAL A 695 -23.71 -70.12 17.47
N GLN A 696 -23.63 -71.28 16.80
CA GLN A 696 -22.83 -72.43 17.26
C GLN A 696 -21.33 -72.06 17.38
N SER A 697 -20.79 -71.25 16.45
CA SER A 697 -19.42 -70.83 16.50
C SER A 697 -19.15 -69.87 17.69
N ILE A 698 -20.07 -68.93 17.97
CA ILE A 698 -19.97 -68.03 19.12
C ILE A 698 -20.04 -68.85 20.43
N ILE A 699 -20.95 -69.81 20.50
CA ILE A 699 -21.10 -70.69 21.67
C ILE A 699 -19.82 -71.52 21.87
N ALA A 700 -19.22 -72.05 20.82
CA ALA A 700 -17.97 -72.81 20.93
C ALA A 700 -16.84 -71.96 21.45
N ILE A 701 -16.73 -70.67 20.99
CA ILE A 701 -15.76 -69.73 21.47
C ILE A 701 -15.90 -69.41 22.94
N GLY A 702 -17.15 -69.13 23.42
CA GLY A 702 -17.44 -68.83 24.82
C GLY A 702 -17.10 -70.00 25.74
N ARG A 703 -17.51 -71.23 25.38
CA ARG A 703 -17.22 -72.43 26.13
C ARG A 703 -15.73 -72.75 26.25
N ASN A 704 -14.99 -72.61 25.16
CA ASN A 704 -13.53 -72.85 25.19
C ASN A 704 -12.77 -71.89 26.10
N ARG A 705 -13.36 -70.75 26.47
CA ARG A 705 -12.80 -69.76 27.33
C ARG A 705 -13.45 -69.62 28.69
N SER A 706 -14.46 -70.44 28.98
CA SER A 706 -15.27 -70.34 30.22
C SER A 706 -15.92 -68.95 30.36
N ILE A 707 -16.37 -68.35 29.25
CA ILE A 707 -17.12 -67.11 29.18
C ILE A 707 -18.61 -67.46 29.14
N THR A 708 -19.42 -66.74 29.91
CA THR A 708 -20.89 -66.93 29.94
C THR A 708 -21.51 -66.46 28.63
N LEU A 709 -22.52 -67.15 28.14
CA LEU A 709 -23.20 -66.85 26.90
C LEU A 709 -24.63 -66.39 27.14
N LEU A 710 -25.00 -65.20 26.67
CA LEU A 710 -26.36 -64.69 26.74
C LEU A 710 -26.88 -64.46 25.31
N ALA A 711 -28.02 -65.03 24.96
CA ALA A 711 -28.69 -64.83 23.69
C ALA A 711 -29.78 -63.77 23.82
N GLU A 712 -29.69 -62.77 22.92
CA GLU A 712 -30.59 -61.60 22.85
C GLU A 712 -31.74 -61.84 21.87
N GLY A 713 -32.86 -61.12 22.08
CA GLY A 713 -33.96 -61.08 21.11
C GLY A 713 -34.70 -62.42 20.97
N VAL A 714 -34.71 -63.22 22.00
CA VAL A 714 -35.49 -64.49 22.00
C VAL A 714 -37.00 -64.19 22.07
N GLU A 715 -37.71 -64.49 20.98
CA GLU A 715 -39.13 -64.15 20.83
C GLU A 715 -40.06 -65.40 20.88
N SER A 716 -39.51 -66.59 20.73
CA SER A 716 -40.33 -67.83 20.77
C SER A 716 -39.70 -68.97 21.61
N GLU A 717 -40.52 -69.94 22.05
CA GLU A 717 -40.07 -71.18 22.75
C GLU A 717 -39.13 -72.00 21.88
N GLU A 718 -39.39 -72.04 20.56
CA GLU A 718 -38.58 -72.81 19.61
C GLU A 718 -37.15 -72.24 19.50
N GLN A 719 -37.03 -70.90 19.49
CA GLN A 719 -35.70 -70.24 19.53
C GLN A 719 -34.99 -70.53 20.85
N ALA A 720 -35.69 -70.38 21.96
CA ALA A 720 -35.13 -70.65 23.30
C ALA A 720 -34.65 -72.09 23.42
N GLN A 721 -35.43 -73.07 22.90
CA GLN A 721 -35.10 -74.53 22.95
C GLN A 721 -33.83 -74.79 22.07
N MET A 722 -33.79 -74.29 20.87
CA MET A 722 -32.65 -74.49 19.99
C MET A 722 -31.36 -73.92 20.59
N LEU A 723 -31.41 -72.71 21.20
CA LEU A 723 -30.29 -72.10 21.90
C LEU A 723 -29.82 -72.89 23.11
N ARG A 724 -30.78 -73.51 23.89
CA ARG A 724 -30.45 -74.41 24.97
C ARG A 724 -29.73 -75.66 24.45
N ASP A 725 -30.23 -76.25 23.34
CA ASP A 725 -29.64 -77.45 22.74
C ASP A 725 -28.21 -77.18 22.21
N TYR A 726 -27.95 -75.98 21.74
CA TYR A 726 -26.60 -75.54 21.37
C TYR A 726 -25.71 -75.21 22.59
N GLY A 727 -26.37 -74.99 23.76
CA GLY A 727 -25.74 -74.87 25.06
C GLY A 727 -25.39 -73.40 25.40
N CYS A 728 -26.31 -72.51 25.08
CA CYS A 728 -26.32 -71.14 25.60
C CYS A 728 -26.71 -71.12 27.07
N ASP A 729 -26.08 -70.26 27.89
CA ASP A 729 -26.21 -70.25 29.36
C ASP A 729 -27.40 -69.41 29.84
N SER A 730 -27.72 -68.31 29.14
CA SER A 730 -28.75 -67.36 29.56
C SER A 730 -29.42 -66.68 28.34
N PHE A 731 -30.61 -66.14 28.59
CA PHE A 731 -31.51 -65.64 27.57
C PHE A 731 -32.13 -64.32 27.97
N GLN A 732 -32.36 -63.47 26.96
CA GLN A 732 -33.08 -62.20 27.05
C GLN A 732 -33.97 -62.06 25.82
N GLY A 733 -35.22 -61.66 25.98
CA GLY A 733 -36.12 -61.42 24.85
C GLY A 733 -37.59 -61.35 25.23
N TYR A 734 -38.43 -61.01 24.25
CA TYR A 734 -39.87 -60.78 24.47
C TYR A 734 -40.63 -62.03 24.81
N TYR A 735 -40.08 -63.19 24.56
CA TYR A 735 -40.62 -64.45 25.04
C TYR A 735 -40.64 -64.55 26.58
N PHE A 736 -39.63 -64.02 27.26
CA PHE A 736 -39.51 -64.00 28.71
C PHE A 736 -40.13 -62.77 29.35
N ALA A 737 -39.71 -61.59 28.91
CA ALA A 737 -40.28 -60.30 29.31
C ALA A 737 -39.89 -59.17 28.36
N ARG A 738 -40.77 -58.21 28.15
CA ARG A 738 -40.44 -56.94 27.54
C ARG A 738 -39.66 -56.03 28.51
N PRO A 739 -38.97 -55.01 28.07
CA PRO A 739 -38.46 -53.97 28.98
C PRO A 739 -39.57 -53.42 29.86
N LEU A 740 -39.38 -53.42 31.18
CA LEU A 740 -40.34 -53.06 32.22
C LEU A 740 -39.96 -51.72 32.86
N LEU A 741 -40.94 -50.95 33.29
CA LEU A 741 -40.73 -49.81 34.22
C LEU A 741 -40.34 -50.34 35.60
N ILE A 742 -39.78 -49.49 36.46
CA ILE A 742 -39.35 -49.91 37.82
C ILE A 742 -40.45 -50.59 38.62
N ASP A 743 -41.67 -50.06 38.54
CA ASP A 743 -42.83 -50.66 39.28
C ASP A 743 -43.29 -52.00 38.68
N GLU A 744 -43.26 -52.07 37.34
CA GLU A 744 -43.56 -53.32 36.63
C GLU A 744 -42.52 -54.44 36.90
N LEU A 745 -41.22 -54.03 37.02
CA LEU A 745 -40.17 -54.96 37.42
C LEU A 745 -40.40 -55.49 38.86
N ARG A 746 -40.81 -54.60 39.77
CA ARG A 746 -41.13 -54.96 41.13
C ARG A 746 -42.23 -56.03 41.19
N ASP A 747 -43.28 -55.80 40.44
CA ASP A 747 -44.42 -56.81 40.36
C ASP A 747 -43.94 -58.12 39.71
N TYR A 748 -43.16 -58.09 38.64
CA TYR A 748 -42.57 -59.24 37.98
C TYR A 748 -41.73 -60.10 38.93
N LEU A 749 -40.90 -59.48 39.78
CA LEU A 749 -40.07 -60.19 40.75
C LEU A 749 -40.87 -60.79 41.89
N GLN A 750 -41.91 -60.11 42.36
CA GLN A 750 -42.81 -60.69 43.38
C GLN A 750 -43.50 -61.87 42.85
N ASP A 751 -44.03 -61.87 41.64
CA ASP A 751 -44.70 -63.03 41.03
C ASP A 751 -43.74 -64.24 40.87
N LYS A 752 -42.49 -63.97 40.45
CA LYS A 752 -41.49 -65.05 40.27
C LYS A 752 -40.88 -65.60 41.55
N VAL A 753 -40.91 -64.85 42.67
CA VAL A 753 -40.43 -65.25 43.98
C VAL A 753 -41.53 -66.11 44.70
N LEU A 754 -42.79 -65.85 44.39
CA LEU A 754 -43.94 -66.56 44.98
C LEU A 754 -44.35 -67.86 44.19
N SER A 755 -43.84 -68.02 42.95
CA SER A 755 -44.02 -69.22 42.12
C SER A 755 -42.81 -70.19 42.22
#